data_ac42d5d9fe1fae5e8eb02de5fe61878d
#
_entry.id   ac42d5d9fe1fae5e8eb02de5fe61878d
#
_cell.length_a   1.000
_cell.length_b   1.000
_cell.length_c   1.000
_cell.angle_alpha   90.00
_cell.angle_beta   90.00
_cell.angle_gamma   90.00
#
_symmetry.space_group_name_H-M   'P 1'
#
loop_
_entity.id
_entity.type
_entity.pdbx_description
1 polymer ?
#
loop_
_entity_poly.entity_id
_entity_poly.type
_entity_poly.pdbx_seq_one_letter_code
_entity_poly.pdbx_strand_id
1 'polypeptide(L)'
;MNIWCLLEQKIYMDRSGISEFCVVEEGTGKRFNARGFLYEVKIGERLMLKDVSGPDREGNISYKSAYTVTSTAEEATSILSCADGISDKTARVIIEEFGMDVFGYLDRPDFIKDLLKVPGIGPSKAGAIVDFLRSKVSNNEDYAWLMAKGFPYLGAMQVIKEHGAGAKAYVLSDPYGPMYKKQACFEVCDAIAKESGMDAWADKRVRAVERTVLEVDAAGGNTRMAMGDFLRRCSKLSVWNGGTAIPDEVLSVTAYDAGYCTYGPGKKEYVALRRLKTTEESIVADLKRLKASCRCPGAPSIEEVERVGKEAGMTYNSEQKEVFQIFGYGGVAALTGYPGTGKTTVINGLIRYYTKACPDADILLCAPTGRAASRAGEVSGKEGLTMHKAMKRTPFDNGGRRQEMLEYDFIVVDEMSMCDTELFASFLSSVKSGTTILLAGDPDQLPSVGPGQVFRDLIASGVIPVFRLTQMVRQDEVSGIPKNARAALAGEPLKEYPDFKISMDTAGESIADRVLKEAGAFPSMPLILSPVKNGEGGIYELNRMMQERFRKTDAPIWINGVRFYAGDPVIMTRNNYKHGYFNGEAGTLVRAEGGILIISLPGRMLALDISDASEMALAYAVTVHRAQGTEADYCITVLPGDAWHMVSGELLNTAFTRAKKAVSVVASRRVLEHYGDVKLECRDCALPELLAQMDR
;
A
#
# COMPACT_ATOMS: atom_id res chain seq x y z
N MET A 1 27.07 33.05 1.16
CA MET A 1 27.52 33.26 2.56
C MET A 1 27.32 31.91 3.27
N ASN A 2 28.30 31.51 4.10
CA ASN A 2 28.16 30.29 4.91
C ASN A 2 27.81 30.66 6.31
N ILE A 3 26.85 29.96 6.92
CA ILE A 3 26.39 30.24 8.30
C ILE A 3 26.54 28.99 9.15
N TRP A 4 27.20 29.13 10.28
CA TRP A 4 27.27 28.11 11.33
C TRP A 4 26.10 28.28 12.27
N CYS A 5 25.36 27.21 12.48
CA CYS A 5 24.15 27.27 13.30
C CYS A 5 23.87 25.94 14.00
N LEU A 6 23.05 26.02 15.06
CA LEU A 6 22.51 24.89 15.79
C LEU A 6 21.09 24.65 15.34
N LEU A 7 20.71 23.40 15.00
CA LEU A 7 19.34 23.02 14.72
C LEU A 7 18.52 22.99 16.02
N GLU A 8 17.65 23.98 16.21
CA GLU A 8 16.84 24.09 17.42
C GLU A 8 15.50 23.32 17.29
N GLN A 9 14.88 23.39 16.12
CA GLN A 9 13.57 22.75 15.88
C GLN A 9 13.37 22.43 14.41
N LYS A 10 12.80 21.25 14.12
CA LYS A 10 12.22 20.95 12.81
C LYS A 10 10.75 21.38 12.83
N ILE A 11 10.38 22.31 11.95
CA ILE A 11 9.04 22.88 11.91
C ILE A 11 8.14 22.03 11.02
N TYR A 12 8.60 21.75 9.79
CA TYR A 12 7.80 21.06 8.79
C TYR A 12 8.70 20.46 7.70
N MET A 13 8.26 19.35 7.11
CA MET A 13 8.83 18.81 5.87
C MET A 13 7.68 18.56 4.91
N ASP A 14 7.74 19.17 3.72
CA ASP A 14 6.73 18.99 2.69
C ASP A 14 6.92 17.66 1.93
N ARG A 15 5.96 17.34 1.05
CA ARG A 15 6.01 16.10 0.24
C ARG A 15 7.17 16.08 -0.75
N SER A 16 7.74 17.21 -1.07
CA SER A 16 8.93 17.32 -1.92
C SER A 16 10.24 17.11 -1.15
N GLY A 17 10.19 16.94 0.18
CA GLY A 17 11.34 16.76 1.04
C GLY A 17 12.03 18.06 1.46
N ILE A 18 11.47 19.21 1.09
CA ILE A 18 11.96 20.50 1.60
C ILE A 18 11.54 20.61 3.06
N SER A 19 12.52 20.79 3.92
CA SER A 19 12.31 21.00 5.34
C SER A 19 12.32 22.48 5.67
N GLU A 20 11.42 22.88 6.55
CA GLU A 20 11.47 24.15 7.26
C GLU A 20 11.87 23.91 8.70
N PHE A 21 12.88 24.59 9.17
CA PHE A 21 13.45 24.37 10.50
C PHE A 21 14.02 25.66 11.09
N CYS A 22 14.00 25.74 12.41
CA CYS A 22 14.59 26.84 13.14
C CYS A 22 16.06 26.54 13.47
N VAL A 23 16.94 27.49 13.15
CA VAL A 23 18.35 27.42 13.49
C VAL A 23 18.76 28.65 14.29
N VAL A 24 19.74 28.47 15.17
CA VAL A 24 20.39 29.53 15.94
C VAL A 24 21.80 29.72 15.40
N GLU A 25 22.10 30.90 14.85
CA GLU A 25 23.43 31.24 14.34
C GLU A 25 24.45 31.30 15.48
N GLU A 26 25.55 30.58 15.30
CA GLU A 26 26.66 30.62 16.29
C GLU A 26 27.37 31.97 16.25
N GLY A 27 27.74 32.44 17.43
CA GLY A 27 28.41 33.73 17.63
C GLY A 27 27.46 34.92 17.77
N THR A 28 26.30 34.93 17.08
CA THR A 28 25.33 36.02 17.22
C THR A 28 24.12 35.67 18.08
N GLY A 29 23.83 34.36 18.22
CA GLY A 29 22.63 33.85 18.88
C GLY A 29 21.34 34.17 18.17
N LYS A 30 21.39 34.66 16.93
CA LYS A 30 20.22 35.05 16.15
C LYS A 30 19.49 33.83 15.60
N ARG A 31 18.18 33.81 15.75
CA ARG A 31 17.32 32.76 15.26
C ARG A 31 16.84 33.07 13.83
N PHE A 32 16.85 32.05 12.97
CA PHE A 32 16.32 32.10 11.62
C PHE A 32 15.46 30.87 11.34
N ASN A 33 14.41 31.06 10.57
CA ASN A 33 13.78 29.93 9.89
C ASN A 33 14.54 29.68 8.59
N ALA A 34 15.03 28.47 8.43
CA ALA A 34 15.77 28.05 7.24
C ALA A 34 14.92 27.05 6.46
N ARG A 35 14.90 27.22 5.13
CA ARG A 35 14.15 26.36 4.21
C ARG A 35 15.09 25.74 3.19
N GLY A 36 15.08 24.41 3.11
CA GLY A 36 15.92 23.68 2.17
C GLY A 36 15.93 22.18 2.43
N PHE A 37 16.82 21.46 1.74
CA PHE A 37 16.97 20.01 1.89
C PHE A 37 17.93 19.70 3.04
N LEU A 38 17.50 18.84 3.97
CA LEU A 38 18.25 18.47 5.15
C LEU A 38 18.33 16.94 5.28
N TYR A 39 19.54 16.37 5.07
CA TYR A 39 19.77 14.94 5.08
C TYR A 39 20.20 14.46 6.48
N GLU A 40 19.46 13.49 7.04
CA GLU A 40 19.77 12.76 8.30
C GLU A 40 20.26 13.61 9.49
N VAL A 41 19.70 14.81 9.70
CA VAL A 41 20.10 15.69 10.78
C VAL A 41 19.13 15.61 11.96
N LYS A 42 19.64 15.60 13.18
CA LYS A 42 18.88 15.57 14.44
C LYS A 42 18.81 16.95 15.09
N ILE A 43 17.76 17.18 15.90
CA ILE A 43 17.65 18.38 16.72
C ILE A 43 18.83 18.41 17.70
N GLY A 44 19.46 19.58 17.86
CA GLY A 44 20.66 19.77 18.69
C GLY A 44 21.96 19.60 17.92
N GLU A 45 21.95 19.15 16.66
CA GLU A 45 23.17 19.07 15.86
C GLU A 45 23.59 20.43 15.28
N ARG A 46 24.90 20.63 15.19
CA ARG A 46 25.50 21.80 14.52
C ARG A 46 25.46 21.60 13.01
N LEU A 47 25.10 22.65 12.32
CA LEU A 47 25.00 22.69 10.86
C LEU A 47 25.89 23.79 10.30
N MET A 48 26.50 23.51 9.15
CA MET A 48 26.97 24.55 8.26
C MET A 48 26.02 24.64 7.07
N LEU A 49 25.37 25.78 6.92
CA LEU A 49 24.55 26.11 5.75
C LEU A 49 25.44 26.83 4.73
N LYS A 50 25.58 26.27 3.52
CA LYS A 50 26.36 26.85 2.41
C LYS A 50 25.48 27.64 1.45
N ASP A 51 26.06 28.71 0.91
CA ASP A 51 25.40 29.58 -0.06
C ASP A 51 24.04 30.11 0.40
N VAL A 52 24.04 30.62 1.62
CA VAL A 52 22.84 31.16 2.25
C VAL A 52 22.43 32.46 1.56
N SER A 53 21.15 32.55 1.19
CA SER A 53 20.49 33.73 0.65
C SER A 53 19.25 34.11 1.47
N GLY A 54 18.92 35.35 1.50
CA GLY A 54 17.82 35.90 2.26
C GLY A 54 18.27 36.85 3.36
N PRO A 55 17.40 37.24 4.30
CA PRO A 55 16.03 36.74 4.51
C PRO A 55 15.04 37.23 3.44
N ASP A 56 14.04 36.42 3.16
CA ASP A 56 12.90 36.79 2.35
C ASP A 56 11.95 37.75 3.10
N ARG A 57 10.78 38.08 2.47
CA ARG A 57 9.77 38.98 3.07
C ARG A 57 9.17 38.45 4.37
N GLU A 58 9.29 37.13 4.62
CA GLU A 58 8.78 36.45 5.81
C GLU A 58 9.89 36.21 6.86
N GLY A 59 11.13 36.63 6.56
CA GLY A 59 12.26 36.47 7.46
C GLY A 59 12.99 35.12 7.36
N ASN A 60 12.64 34.28 6.38
CA ASN A 60 13.24 32.96 6.16
C ASN A 60 14.52 33.09 5.35
N ILE A 61 15.50 32.26 5.66
CA ILE A 61 16.71 32.09 4.86
C ILE A 61 16.62 30.82 4.00
N SER A 62 17.17 30.86 2.82
CA SER A 62 17.35 29.68 1.97
C SER A 62 18.84 29.38 1.81
N TYR A 63 19.19 28.11 1.57
CA TYR A 63 20.57 27.67 1.40
C TYR A 63 20.66 26.62 0.29
N LYS A 64 21.85 26.47 -0.30
CA LYS A 64 22.07 25.51 -1.39
C LYS A 64 22.37 24.12 -0.88
N SER A 65 23.18 24.00 0.18
CA SER A 65 23.51 22.74 0.83
C SER A 65 23.74 22.93 2.32
N ALA A 66 23.50 21.87 3.11
CA ALA A 66 23.74 21.83 4.55
C ALA A 66 24.47 20.54 4.89
N TYR A 67 25.34 20.58 5.88
CA TYR A 67 25.94 19.40 6.45
C TYR A 67 26.13 19.53 7.96
N THR A 68 26.05 18.40 8.64
CA THR A 68 26.23 18.30 10.08
C THR A 68 27.67 18.55 10.46
N VAL A 69 27.84 19.31 11.53
CA VAL A 69 29.13 19.52 12.20
C VAL A 69 28.99 19.01 13.61
N THR A 70 29.97 18.26 14.05
CA THR A 70 29.96 17.64 15.38
C THR A 70 29.91 18.67 16.49
N SER A 71 29.07 18.46 17.48
CA SER A 71 28.90 19.34 18.64
C SER A 71 29.79 18.96 19.80
N THR A 72 30.30 17.72 19.82
CA THR A 72 31.21 17.22 20.85
C THR A 72 32.45 16.53 20.26
N ALA A 73 33.55 16.53 20.98
CA ALA A 73 34.76 15.81 20.57
C ALA A 73 34.52 14.28 20.47
N GLU A 74 33.60 13.75 21.26
CA GLU A 74 33.24 12.35 21.24
C GLU A 74 32.45 11.96 19.96
N GLU A 75 31.51 12.81 19.52
CA GLU A 75 30.80 12.63 18.26
C GLU A 75 31.74 12.75 17.06
N ALA A 76 32.62 13.74 17.04
CA ALA A 76 33.63 13.93 16.02
C ALA A 76 34.56 12.71 15.91
N THR A 77 34.97 12.17 17.07
CA THR A 77 35.79 10.95 17.16
C THR A 77 35.05 9.76 16.60
N SER A 78 33.77 9.57 16.97
CA SER A 78 32.92 8.48 16.49
C SER A 78 32.71 8.52 14.99
N ILE A 79 32.54 9.72 14.42
CA ILE A 79 32.38 9.89 12.97
C ILE A 79 33.68 9.58 12.25
N LEU A 80 34.81 10.11 12.68
CA LEU A 80 36.11 9.87 12.06
C LEU A 80 36.55 8.41 12.13
N SER A 81 36.21 7.70 13.21
CA SER A 81 36.55 6.28 13.36
C SER A 81 35.75 5.37 12.38
N CYS A 82 34.72 5.89 11.69
CA CYS A 82 34.07 5.20 10.58
C CYS A 82 34.87 5.23 9.28
N ALA A 83 35.93 6.05 9.19
CA ALA A 83 36.81 6.02 8.01
C ALA A 83 37.73 4.79 8.02
N ASP A 84 38.00 4.22 6.84
CA ASP A 84 38.77 2.99 6.69
C ASP A 84 40.16 3.08 7.33
N GLY A 85 40.46 2.14 8.24
CA GLY A 85 41.74 2.03 8.93
C GLY A 85 42.00 3.10 10.02
N ILE A 86 40.98 3.85 10.43
CA ILE A 86 41.02 4.84 11.49
C ILE A 86 40.42 4.25 12.78
N SER A 87 41.24 4.16 13.84
CA SER A 87 40.77 3.75 15.16
C SER A 87 40.31 4.97 15.98
N ASP A 88 39.48 4.75 17.00
CA ASP A 88 39.06 5.79 17.94
C ASP A 88 40.25 6.60 18.53
N LYS A 89 41.37 5.89 18.80
CA LYS A 89 42.59 6.54 19.28
C LYS A 89 43.17 7.50 18.23
N THR A 90 43.21 7.11 16.98
CA THR A 90 43.70 7.95 15.87
C THR A 90 42.74 9.11 15.61
N ALA A 91 41.41 8.84 15.66
CA ALA A 91 40.39 9.89 15.50
C ALA A 91 40.49 10.96 16.59
N ARG A 92 40.74 10.58 17.85
CA ARG A 92 40.95 11.54 18.96
C ARG A 92 42.14 12.45 18.71
N VAL A 93 43.26 11.90 18.28
CA VAL A 93 44.47 12.71 17.98
C VAL A 93 44.19 13.72 16.86
N ILE A 94 43.39 13.35 15.86
CA ILE A 94 42.97 14.26 14.78
C ILE A 94 42.12 15.41 15.35
N ILE A 95 41.15 15.07 16.20
CA ILE A 95 40.28 16.08 16.82
C ILE A 95 41.05 16.99 17.77
N GLU A 96 42.06 16.50 18.50
CA GLU A 96 42.94 17.30 19.31
C GLU A 96 43.75 18.31 18.50
N GLU A 97 44.20 17.93 17.28
CA GLU A 97 45.03 18.78 16.41
C GLU A 97 44.20 19.78 15.59
N PHE A 98 43.08 19.33 14.99
CA PHE A 98 42.28 20.14 14.06
C PHE A 98 41.01 20.71 14.67
N GLY A 99 40.67 20.31 15.89
CA GLY A 99 39.38 20.64 16.49
C GLY A 99 38.21 19.85 15.92
N MET A 100 37.03 20.12 16.47
CA MET A 100 35.77 19.44 16.06
C MET A 100 35.32 19.80 14.63
N ASP A 101 35.83 20.90 14.08
CA ASP A 101 35.48 21.40 12.74
C ASP A 101 36.42 20.86 11.64
N VAL A 102 36.71 19.58 11.70
CA VAL A 102 37.57 18.92 10.70
C VAL A 102 37.05 19.03 9.27
N PHE A 103 35.74 19.18 9.07
CA PHE A 103 35.11 19.38 7.75
C PHE A 103 35.50 20.73 7.12
N GLY A 104 35.72 21.79 7.92
CA GLY A 104 36.16 23.10 7.46
C GLY A 104 37.56 23.11 6.84
N TYR A 105 38.33 22.07 7.09
CA TYR A 105 39.66 21.93 6.51
C TYR A 105 39.66 21.32 5.11
N LEU A 106 38.55 20.71 4.65
CA LEU A 106 38.46 20.11 3.32
C LEU A 106 38.72 21.09 2.15
N ASP A 107 38.37 22.35 2.34
CA ASP A 107 38.57 23.42 1.35
C ASP A 107 40.02 23.96 1.36
N ARG A 108 40.87 23.51 2.27
CA ARG A 108 42.29 23.95 2.37
C ARG A 108 43.17 23.06 1.47
N PRO A 109 43.96 23.65 0.53
CA PRO A 109 44.78 22.87 -0.40
C PRO A 109 45.82 21.96 0.29
N ASP A 110 46.25 22.34 1.47
CA ASP A 110 47.30 21.66 2.23
C ASP A 110 46.80 20.70 3.29
N PHE A 111 45.48 20.47 3.39
CA PHE A 111 44.90 19.65 4.48
C PHE A 111 45.53 18.24 4.56
N ILE A 112 45.77 17.58 3.42
CA ILE A 112 46.48 16.28 3.40
C ILE A 112 47.86 16.38 3.98
N LYS A 113 48.61 17.47 3.70
CA LYS A 113 49.95 17.69 4.24
C LYS A 113 49.89 17.92 5.76
N ASP A 114 48.87 18.58 6.24
CA ASP A 114 48.65 18.81 7.66
C ASP A 114 48.30 17.52 8.38
N LEU A 115 47.43 16.67 7.81
CA LEU A 115 47.12 15.33 8.32
C LEU A 115 48.37 14.44 8.45
N LEU A 116 49.32 14.53 7.49
CA LEU A 116 50.58 13.78 7.53
C LEU A 116 51.51 14.18 8.67
N LYS A 117 51.30 15.33 9.30
CA LYS A 117 52.05 15.77 10.49
C LYS A 117 51.55 15.11 11.78
N VAL A 118 50.33 14.52 11.75
CA VAL A 118 49.72 13.89 12.92
C VAL A 118 50.38 12.52 13.17
N PRO A 119 50.85 12.23 14.41
CA PRO A 119 51.49 10.96 14.74
C PRO A 119 50.60 9.76 14.42
N GLY A 120 51.11 8.80 13.63
CA GLY A 120 50.39 7.57 13.27
C GLY A 120 49.50 7.68 12.04
N ILE A 121 49.49 8.83 11.32
CA ILE A 121 48.81 9.03 10.06
C ILE A 121 49.81 9.01 8.91
N GLY A 122 49.78 7.94 8.12
CA GLY A 122 50.53 7.84 6.86
C GLY A 122 49.68 8.26 5.66
N PRO A 123 50.25 8.28 4.45
CA PRO A 123 49.55 8.72 3.24
C PRO A 123 48.24 8.00 2.94
N SER A 124 48.19 6.69 3.19
CA SER A 124 46.96 5.88 3.00
C SER A 124 45.83 6.31 3.96
N LYS A 125 46.14 6.51 5.23
CA LYS A 125 45.14 6.96 6.21
C LYS A 125 44.72 8.41 5.98
N ALA A 126 45.63 9.30 5.62
CA ALA A 126 45.29 10.68 5.27
C ALA A 126 44.35 10.73 4.06
N GLY A 127 44.61 9.93 3.03
CA GLY A 127 43.71 9.76 1.88
C GLY A 127 42.33 9.26 2.30
N ALA A 128 42.28 8.17 3.08
CA ALA A 128 40.99 7.61 3.58
C ALA A 128 40.16 8.60 4.37
N ILE A 129 40.82 9.43 5.24
CA ILE A 129 40.12 10.49 6.02
C ILE A 129 39.52 11.53 5.07
N VAL A 130 40.32 12.04 4.12
CA VAL A 130 39.85 13.07 3.17
C VAL A 130 38.73 12.54 2.29
N ASP A 131 38.85 11.31 1.77
CA ASP A 131 37.82 10.68 0.95
C ASP A 131 36.53 10.43 1.74
N PHE A 132 36.65 9.98 2.98
CA PHE A 132 35.50 9.81 3.88
C PHE A 132 34.78 11.14 4.14
N LEU A 133 35.51 12.18 4.53
CA LEU A 133 34.93 13.50 4.79
C LEU A 133 34.31 14.11 3.53
N ARG A 134 34.97 13.98 2.36
CA ARG A 134 34.42 14.39 1.05
C ARG A 134 33.14 13.63 0.72
N SER A 135 33.09 12.33 0.99
CA SER A 135 31.88 11.53 0.74
C SER A 135 30.68 12.03 1.56
N LYS A 136 30.91 12.44 2.81
CA LYS A 136 29.87 13.02 3.65
C LYS A 136 29.32 14.34 3.11
N VAL A 137 30.20 15.22 2.62
CA VAL A 137 29.79 16.49 1.99
C VAL A 137 29.09 16.22 0.66
N SER A 138 29.65 15.35 -0.19
CA SER A 138 29.10 15.01 -1.49
C SER A 138 27.72 14.33 -1.39
N ASN A 139 27.49 13.47 -0.38
CA ASN A 139 26.17 12.87 -0.15
C ASN A 139 25.11 13.95 0.07
N ASN A 140 25.42 15.03 0.81
CA ASN A 140 24.45 16.12 1.00
C ASN A 140 24.22 16.93 -0.29
N GLU A 141 25.25 17.15 -1.10
CA GLU A 141 25.12 17.84 -2.37
C GLU A 141 24.32 17.00 -3.39
N ASP A 142 24.63 15.71 -3.48
CA ASP A 142 23.88 14.77 -4.33
C ASP A 142 22.43 14.64 -3.88
N TYR A 143 22.19 14.58 -2.56
CA TYR A 143 20.83 14.56 -2.01
C TYR A 143 20.05 15.83 -2.38
N ALA A 144 20.64 17.01 -2.15
CA ALA A 144 20.01 18.28 -2.53
C ALA A 144 19.73 18.37 -4.03
N TRP A 145 20.64 17.85 -4.86
CA TRP A 145 20.45 17.79 -6.30
C TRP A 145 19.29 16.86 -6.69
N LEU A 146 19.21 15.64 -6.12
CA LEU A 146 18.12 14.70 -6.36
C LEU A 146 16.77 15.32 -5.97
N MET A 147 16.70 15.97 -4.80
CA MET A 147 15.47 16.63 -4.35
C MET A 147 15.08 17.80 -5.27
N ALA A 148 16.05 18.60 -5.73
CA ALA A 148 15.82 19.68 -6.68
C ALA A 148 15.34 19.18 -8.05
N LYS A 149 15.69 17.94 -8.44
CA LYS A 149 15.18 17.27 -9.64
C LYS A 149 13.79 16.66 -9.46
N GLY A 150 13.22 16.68 -8.26
CA GLY A 150 11.87 16.19 -7.99
C GLY A 150 11.81 14.72 -7.53
N PHE A 151 12.93 14.14 -7.09
CA PHE A 151 12.88 12.81 -6.46
C PHE A 151 12.00 12.85 -5.21
N PRO A 152 11.18 11.82 -4.96
CA PRO A 152 10.53 11.67 -3.65
C PRO A 152 11.60 11.44 -2.57
N TYR A 153 11.35 11.95 -1.36
CA TYR A 153 12.27 11.85 -0.22
C TYR A 153 12.87 10.44 -0.03
N LEU A 154 12.00 9.42 0.06
CA LEU A 154 12.45 8.03 0.24
C LEU A 154 13.27 7.51 -0.94
N GLY A 155 12.93 7.93 -2.16
CA GLY A 155 13.67 7.56 -3.37
C GLY A 155 15.07 8.16 -3.38
N ALA A 156 15.20 9.46 -3.08
CA ALA A 156 16.49 10.13 -2.97
C ALA A 156 17.38 9.47 -1.88
N MET A 157 16.80 9.17 -0.72
CA MET A 157 17.48 8.46 0.37
C MET A 157 18.01 7.09 -0.05
N GLN A 158 17.21 6.32 -0.81
CA GLN A 158 17.63 5.01 -1.32
C GLN A 158 18.77 5.12 -2.32
N VAL A 159 18.69 6.08 -3.26
CA VAL A 159 19.78 6.33 -4.23
C VAL A 159 21.08 6.67 -3.52
N ILE A 160 21.03 7.58 -2.54
CA ILE A 160 22.22 7.94 -1.72
C ILE A 160 22.76 6.73 -0.96
N LYS A 161 21.89 5.94 -0.34
CA LYS A 161 22.28 4.74 0.41
C LYS A 161 22.98 3.70 -0.48
N GLU A 162 22.53 3.56 -1.74
CA GLU A 162 23.09 2.57 -2.68
C GLU A 162 24.37 3.06 -3.35
N HIS A 163 24.50 4.35 -3.65
CA HIS A 163 25.57 4.90 -4.51
C HIS A 163 26.48 5.92 -3.82
N GLY A 164 26.14 6.35 -2.60
CA GLY A 164 26.94 7.31 -1.81
C GLY A 164 27.22 8.59 -2.60
N ALA A 165 28.50 9.04 -2.58
CA ALA A 165 29.00 10.21 -3.29
C ALA A 165 28.96 10.10 -4.83
N GLY A 166 28.57 8.97 -5.37
CA GLY A 166 28.34 8.74 -6.80
C GLY A 166 26.89 8.77 -7.23
N ALA A 167 25.97 9.14 -6.36
CA ALA A 167 24.53 9.09 -6.61
C ALA A 167 24.10 9.93 -7.82
N LYS A 168 24.56 11.17 -7.90
CA LYS A 168 24.32 12.06 -9.04
C LYS A 168 24.93 11.50 -10.32
N ALA A 169 26.17 11.01 -10.27
CA ALA A 169 26.86 10.44 -11.45
C ALA A 169 26.11 9.19 -11.95
N TYR A 170 25.63 8.33 -11.04
CA TYR A 170 24.80 7.18 -11.38
C TYR A 170 23.54 7.61 -12.15
N VAL A 171 22.76 8.54 -11.60
CA VAL A 171 21.52 9.01 -12.22
C VAL A 171 21.78 9.67 -13.59
N LEU A 172 22.85 10.43 -13.73
CA LEU A 172 23.22 11.04 -15.03
C LEU A 172 23.65 10.01 -16.06
N SER A 173 24.32 8.91 -15.65
CA SER A 173 24.73 7.83 -16.55
C SER A 173 23.59 6.90 -16.96
N ASP A 174 22.61 6.73 -16.08
CA ASP A 174 21.40 5.91 -16.31
C ASP A 174 20.14 6.60 -15.72
N PRO A 175 19.59 7.63 -16.41
CA PRO A 175 18.47 8.42 -15.90
C PRO A 175 17.23 7.59 -15.56
N TYR A 176 17.00 6.45 -16.22
CA TYR A 176 15.85 5.57 -15.98
C TYR A 176 16.10 4.47 -14.95
N GLY A 177 17.35 4.26 -14.52
CA GLY A 177 17.69 3.30 -13.45
C GLY A 177 16.87 3.48 -12.18
N PRO A 178 16.70 4.71 -11.66
CA PRO A 178 15.86 4.99 -10.49
C PRO A 178 14.38 4.64 -10.70
N MET A 179 13.83 4.80 -11.89
CA MET A 179 12.44 4.42 -12.22
C MET A 179 12.24 2.89 -12.08
N TYR A 180 13.16 2.10 -12.64
CA TYR A 180 13.07 0.64 -12.53
C TYR A 180 13.19 0.12 -11.10
N LYS A 181 13.87 0.86 -10.23
CA LYS A 181 14.00 0.58 -8.80
C LYS A 181 12.88 1.21 -7.95
N LYS A 182 11.90 1.88 -8.57
CA LYS A 182 10.80 2.60 -7.89
C LYS A 182 11.28 3.73 -6.96
N GLN A 183 12.43 4.32 -7.26
CA GLN A 183 13.04 5.44 -6.51
C GLN A 183 12.59 6.80 -7.04
N ALA A 184 12.18 6.88 -8.33
CA ALA A 184 11.62 8.08 -8.96
C ALA A 184 10.54 7.69 -9.98
N CYS A 185 9.66 8.65 -10.32
CA CYS A 185 8.68 8.47 -11.38
C CYS A 185 9.30 8.71 -12.77
N PHE A 186 8.58 8.32 -13.83
CA PHE A 186 9.04 8.49 -15.21
C PHE A 186 9.31 9.95 -15.55
N GLU A 187 8.43 10.88 -15.15
CA GLU A 187 8.54 12.30 -15.48
C GLU A 187 9.83 12.92 -14.95
N VAL A 188 10.26 12.56 -13.75
CA VAL A 188 11.52 13.01 -13.14
C VAL A 188 12.71 12.44 -13.94
N CYS A 189 12.68 11.17 -14.24
CA CYS A 189 13.73 10.48 -14.99
C CYS A 189 13.84 11.01 -16.42
N ASP A 190 12.70 11.22 -17.10
CA ASP A 190 12.63 11.72 -18.48
C ASP A 190 13.11 13.19 -18.59
N ALA A 191 12.81 14.03 -17.58
CA ALA A 191 13.33 15.38 -17.48
C ALA A 191 14.87 15.39 -17.37
N ILE A 192 15.45 14.53 -16.54
CA ILE A 192 16.90 14.40 -16.39
C ILE A 192 17.55 13.87 -17.67
N ALA A 193 16.95 12.87 -18.30
CA ALA A 193 17.43 12.33 -19.58
C ALA A 193 17.49 13.42 -20.65
N LYS A 194 16.46 14.24 -20.75
CA LYS A 194 16.39 15.37 -21.66
C LYS A 194 17.47 16.43 -21.38
N GLU A 195 17.62 16.84 -20.13
CA GLU A 195 18.64 17.81 -19.71
C GLU A 195 20.07 17.28 -19.95
N SER A 196 20.27 15.97 -19.86
CA SER A 196 21.54 15.32 -20.14
C SER A 196 21.85 15.20 -21.65
N GLY A 197 20.95 15.66 -22.52
CA GLY A 197 21.13 15.61 -23.98
C GLY A 197 20.91 14.22 -24.58
N MET A 198 20.16 13.34 -23.90
CA MET A 198 19.83 12.02 -24.45
C MET A 198 19.00 12.15 -25.73
N ASP A 199 19.23 11.27 -26.69
CA ASP A 199 18.43 11.19 -27.90
C ASP A 199 16.96 10.85 -27.56
N ALA A 200 16.01 11.53 -28.21
CA ALA A 200 14.58 11.36 -27.97
C ALA A 200 14.08 9.93 -28.27
N TRP A 201 14.76 9.20 -29.11
CA TRP A 201 14.45 7.81 -29.49
C TRP A 201 15.49 6.81 -28.99
N ALA A 202 16.31 7.22 -28.02
CA ALA A 202 17.24 6.30 -27.39
C ALA A 202 16.50 5.07 -26.84
N ASP A 203 17.06 3.88 -27.08
CA ASP A 203 16.47 2.60 -26.68
C ASP A 203 16.07 2.56 -25.19
N LYS A 204 16.91 3.11 -24.29
CA LYS A 204 16.61 3.23 -22.87
C LYS A 204 15.34 4.05 -22.60
N ARG A 205 15.13 5.14 -23.35
CA ARG A 205 13.94 5.98 -23.23
C ARG A 205 12.69 5.29 -23.76
N VAL A 206 12.80 4.68 -24.93
CA VAL A 206 11.69 3.91 -25.55
C VAL A 206 11.20 2.86 -24.57
N ARG A 207 12.08 2.04 -24.01
CA ARG A 207 11.76 1.03 -23.01
C ARG A 207 11.14 1.61 -21.73
N ALA A 208 11.60 2.77 -21.29
CA ALA A 208 11.04 3.45 -20.11
C ALA A 208 9.61 3.94 -20.36
N VAL A 209 9.32 4.50 -21.55
CA VAL A 209 7.97 4.89 -21.97
C VAL A 209 7.05 3.67 -22.00
N GLU A 210 7.45 2.61 -22.71
CA GLU A 210 6.70 1.36 -22.81
C GLU A 210 6.39 0.76 -21.44
N ARG A 211 7.41 0.66 -20.58
CA ARG A 211 7.28 0.14 -19.22
C ARG A 211 6.33 0.98 -18.40
N THR A 212 6.42 2.31 -18.48
CA THR A 212 5.54 3.22 -17.72
C THR A 212 4.10 3.05 -18.13
N VAL A 213 3.80 2.97 -19.43
CA VAL A 213 2.43 2.76 -19.93
C VAL A 213 1.84 1.45 -19.40
N LEU A 214 2.61 0.36 -19.46
CA LEU A 214 2.16 -0.95 -18.99
C LEU A 214 2.02 -1.02 -17.46
N GLU A 215 2.92 -0.38 -16.68
CA GLU A 215 2.81 -0.34 -15.21
C GLU A 215 1.62 0.53 -14.76
N VAL A 216 1.34 1.63 -15.44
CA VAL A 216 0.16 2.48 -15.16
C VAL A 216 -1.13 1.70 -15.47
N ASP A 217 -1.16 0.97 -16.56
CA ASP A 217 -2.31 0.14 -16.93
C ASP A 217 -2.52 -1.04 -15.95
N ALA A 218 -1.42 -1.68 -15.53
CA ALA A 218 -1.45 -2.71 -14.50
C ALA A 218 -1.92 -2.16 -13.14
N ALA A 219 -1.54 -0.94 -12.78
CA ALA A 219 -2.04 -0.25 -11.59
C ALA A 219 -3.55 0.06 -11.69
N GLY A 220 -4.10 0.21 -12.91
CA GLY A 220 -5.54 0.26 -13.18
C GLY A 220 -6.24 -1.09 -13.09
N GLY A 221 -5.49 -2.19 -12.91
CA GLY A 221 -6.02 -3.53 -12.71
C GLY A 221 -5.93 -4.46 -13.92
N ASN A 222 -5.46 -4.00 -15.08
CA ASN A 222 -5.29 -4.82 -16.26
C ASN A 222 -4.05 -5.72 -16.14
N THR A 223 -4.05 -6.89 -16.78
CA THR A 223 -2.86 -7.73 -16.92
C THR A 223 -2.24 -7.63 -18.31
N ARG A 224 -3.00 -7.15 -19.28
CA ARG A 224 -2.57 -6.90 -20.67
C ARG A 224 -3.29 -5.69 -21.25
N MET A 225 -2.79 -5.18 -22.35
CA MET A 225 -3.36 -4.06 -23.11
C MET A 225 -3.38 -4.38 -24.59
N ALA A 226 -4.43 -3.98 -25.32
CA ALA A 226 -4.46 -4.08 -26.77
C ALA A 226 -3.32 -3.26 -27.41
N MET A 227 -2.65 -3.81 -28.42
CA MET A 227 -1.49 -3.19 -29.06
C MET A 227 -1.77 -1.77 -29.56
N GLY A 228 -2.94 -1.53 -30.18
CA GLY A 228 -3.31 -0.20 -30.65
C GLY A 228 -3.45 0.84 -29.54
N ASP A 229 -3.95 0.44 -28.35
CA ASP A 229 -4.05 1.32 -27.19
C ASP A 229 -2.68 1.59 -26.58
N PHE A 230 -1.84 0.57 -26.55
CA PHE A 230 -0.45 0.66 -26.10
C PHE A 230 0.34 1.67 -26.93
N LEU A 231 0.35 1.53 -28.25
CA LEU A 231 1.02 2.43 -29.16
C LEU A 231 0.54 3.87 -29.01
N ARG A 232 -0.79 4.08 -28.95
CA ARG A 232 -1.39 5.40 -28.76
C ARG A 232 -0.96 6.04 -27.45
N ARG A 233 -0.95 5.29 -26.35
CA ARG A 233 -0.54 5.81 -25.03
C ARG A 233 0.96 6.07 -24.97
N CYS A 234 1.81 5.20 -25.54
CA CYS A 234 3.24 5.40 -25.64
C CYS A 234 3.58 6.64 -26.48
N SER A 235 2.95 6.77 -27.65
CA SER A 235 3.12 7.96 -28.51
C SER A 235 2.80 9.25 -27.75
N LYS A 236 1.63 9.28 -27.05
CA LYS A 236 1.22 10.45 -26.23
C LYS A 236 2.24 10.77 -25.11
N LEU A 237 2.73 9.75 -24.40
CA LEU A 237 3.67 9.93 -23.28
C LEU A 237 5.06 10.35 -23.76
N SER A 238 5.45 9.95 -24.98
CA SER A 238 6.80 10.15 -25.50
C SER A 238 7.09 11.54 -26.05
N VAL A 239 6.09 12.43 -26.13
CA VAL A 239 6.27 13.78 -26.68
C VAL A 239 7.07 14.66 -25.73
N TRP A 240 8.27 15.10 -26.16
CA TRP A 240 9.00 16.18 -25.48
C TRP A 240 8.57 17.54 -26.03
N ASN A 241 8.05 18.42 -25.19
CA ASN A 241 7.70 19.85 -25.44
C ASN A 241 7.70 20.27 -26.92
N GLY A 242 6.63 19.93 -27.67
CA GLY A 242 6.48 20.28 -29.08
C GLY A 242 7.34 19.49 -30.06
N GLY A 243 8.06 18.45 -29.60
CA GLY A 243 8.83 17.54 -30.44
C GLY A 243 7.97 16.44 -31.06
N THR A 244 8.60 15.61 -31.88
CA THR A 244 7.98 14.43 -32.51
C THR A 244 7.85 13.30 -31.49
N ALA A 245 6.70 12.62 -31.47
CA ALA A 245 6.53 11.40 -30.70
C ALA A 245 7.42 10.28 -31.22
N ILE A 246 7.68 9.26 -30.41
CA ILE A 246 8.34 8.04 -30.87
C ILE A 246 7.43 7.35 -31.89
N PRO A 247 7.93 6.98 -33.08
CA PRO A 247 7.12 6.32 -34.11
C PRO A 247 6.62 4.94 -33.68
N ASP A 248 5.42 4.56 -34.13
CA ASP A 248 4.80 3.27 -33.78
C ASP A 248 5.64 2.08 -34.21
N GLU A 249 6.39 2.21 -35.31
CA GLU A 249 7.30 1.15 -35.79
C GLU A 249 8.42 0.87 -34.80
N VAL A 250 8.99 1.93 -34.17
CA VAL A 250 10.04 1.81 -33.16
C VAL A 250 9.47 1.19 -31.90
N LEU A 251 8.32 1.67 -31.42
CA LEU A 251 7.62 1.14 -30.24
C LEU A 251 7.25 -0.35 -30.44
N SER A 252 6.73 -0.72 -31.60
CA SER A 252 6.36 -2.11 -31.89
C SER A 252 7.55 -3.05 -31.83
N VAL A 253 8.68 -2.65 -32.44
CA VAL A 253 9.90 -3.46 -32.45
C VAL A 253 10.46 -3.60 -31.02
N THR A 254 10.48 -2.51 -30.24
CA THR A 254 11.00 -2.52 -28.87
C THR A 254 10.11 -3.36 -27.95
N ALA A 255 8.78 -3.33 -28.13
CA ALA A 255 7.86 -4.16 -27.37
C ALA A 255 8.12 -5.67 -27.55
N TYR A 256 8.49 -6.11 -28.76
CA TYR A 256 8.89 -7.49 -29.00
C TYR A 256 10.27 -7.83 -28.40
N ASP A 257 11.26 -6.96 -28.57
CA ASP A 257 12.66 -7.20 -28.19
C ASP A 257 12.91 -6.95 -26.69
N ALA A 258 12.20 -6.01 -26.06
CA ALA A 258 12.40 -5.64 -24.67
C ALA A 258 11.88 -6.67 -23.66
N GLY A 259 11.46 -7.83 -24.09
CA GLY A 259 10.97 -8.90 -23.23
C GLY A 259 9.54 -8.76 -22.79
N TYR A 260 8.78 -7.82 -23.34
CA TYR A 260 7.33 -7.78 -23.22
C TYR A 260 6.71 -8.92 -24.04
N CYS A 261 5.50 -9.34 -23.64
CA CYS A 261 4.85 -10.45 -24.29
C CYS A 261 3.68 -9.95 -25.11
N THR A 262 3.61 -10.40 -26.37
CA THR A 262 2.41 -10.26 -27.20
C THR A 262 1.59 -11.53 -27.08
N TYR A 263 0.27 -11.37 -27.06
CA TYR A 263 -0.68 -12.48 -27.07
C TYR A 263 -1.43 -12.49 -28.39
N GLY A 264 -1.80 -13.66 -28.82
CA GLY A 264 -2.87 -13.88 -29.74
C GLY A 264 -2.49 -14.38 -31.08
N PRO A 265 -2.92 -15.58 -31.41
CA PRO A 265 -3.25 -15.95 -32.77
C PRO A 265 -4.64 -15.40 -33.04
N GLY A 266 -4.77 -14.41 -33.89
CA GLY A 266 -6.07 -13.96 -34.31
C GLY A 266 -6.21 -12.45 -34.41
N LYS A 267 -7.41 -11.92 -34.40
CA LYS A 267 -7.79 -10.57 -34.79
C LYS A 267 -7.35 -9.43 -33.84
N LYS A 268 -6.80 -9.73 -32.67
CA LYS A 268 -6.32 -8.73 -31.71
C LYS A 268 -4.96 -9.13 -31.15
N GLU A 269 -3.99 -8.23 -31.27
CA GLU A 269 -2.69 -8.34 -30.60
C GLU A 269 -2.72 -7.61 -29.28
N TYR A 270 -2.14 -8.23 -28.27
CA TYR A 270 -2.01 -7.68 -26.93
C TYR A 270 -0.54 -7.58 -26.53
N VAL A 271 -0.26 -6.64 -25.68
CA VAL A 271 1.04 -6.46 -25.05
C VAL A 271 0.85 -6.55 -23.55
N ALA A 272 1.79 -7.16 -22.85
CA ALA A 272 1.76 -7.30 -21.40
C ALA A 272 3.15 -7.22 -20.80
N LEU A 273 3.24 -6.88 -19.53
CA LEU A 273 4.45 -7.10 -18.75
C LEU A 273 4.71 -8.61 -18.67
N ARG A 274 5.92 -9.05 -18.98
CA ARG A 274 6.30 -10.47 -18.96
C ARG A 274 5.96 -11.13 -17.62
N ARG A 275 6.20 -10.41 -16.50
CA ARG A 275 5.88 -10.92 -15.16
C ARG A 275 4.40 -11.26 -15.02
N LEU A 276 3.48 -10.43 -15.51
CA LEU A 276 2.03 -10.68 -15.42
C LEU A 276 1.60 -11.85 -16.30
N LYS A 277 2.12 -11.95 -17.53
CA LYS A 277 1.87 -13.08 -18.40
C LYS A 277 2.30 -14.39 -17.77
N THR A 278 3.56 -14.49 -17.33
CA THR A 278 4.08 -15.72 -16.70
C THR A 278 3.34 -16.06 -15.42
N THR A 279 2.85 -15.05 -14.71
CA THR A 279 2.03 -15.23 -13.51
C THR A 279 0.68 -15.88 -13.83
N GLU A 280 -0.03 -15.41 -14.85
CA GLU A 280 -1.32 -16.01 -15.27
C GLU A 280 -1.14 -17.44 -15.84
N GLU A 281 -0.06 -17.66 -16.59
CA GLU A 281 0.29 -19.01 -17.08
C GLU A 281 0.59 -19.97 -15.91
N SER A 282 1.28 -19.50 -14.85
CA SER A 282 1.57 -20.32 -13.67
C SER A 282 0.32 -20.67 -12.87
N ILE A 283 -0.67 -19.79 -12.78
CA ILE A 283 -1.96 -20.09 -12.16
C ILE A 283 -2.61 -21.29 -12.83
N VAL A 284 -2.67 -21.29 -14.16
CA VAL A 284 -3.27 -22.41 -14.93
C VAL A 284 -2.51 -23.71 -14.73
N ALA A 285 -1.18 -23.66 -14.73
CA ALA A 285 -0.34 -24.84 -14.48
C ALA A 285 -0.56 -25.43 -13.07
N ASP A 286 -0.64 -24.56 -12.05
CA ASP A 286 -0.89 -24.99 -10.68
C ASP A 286 -2.31 -25.51 -10.46
N LEU A 287 -3.32 -24.93 -11.10
CA LEU A 287 -4.69 -25.46 -11.07
C LEU A 287 -4.75 -26.86 -11.68
N LYS A 288 -4.07 -27.11 -12.82
CA LYS A 288 -3.93 -28.45 -13.40
C LYS A 288 -3.26 -29.42 -12.45
N ARG A 289 -2.16 -29.01 -11.81
CA ARG A 289 -1.41 -29.83 -10.83
C ARG A 289 -2.29 -30.22 -9.66
N LEU A 290 -3.02 -29.27 -9.06
CA LEU A 290 -3.89 -29.50 -7.92
C LEU A 290 -5.09 -30.38 -8.27
N LYS A 291 -5.72 -30.19 -9.46
CA LYS A 291 -6.82 -31.02 -9.96
C LYS A 291 -6.37 -32.48 -10.16
N ALA A 292 -5.18 -32.69 -10.73
CA ALA A 292 -4.66 -34.04 -11.02
C ALA A 292 -4.21 -34.83 -9.78
N SER A 293 -3.86 -34.16 -8.69
CA SER A 293 -3.26 -34.78 -7.49
C SER A 293 -4.20 -34.83 -6.28
N CYS A 294 -5.48 -34.55 -6.45
CA CYS A 294 -6.43 -34.42 -5.36
C CYS A 294 -6.52 -35.68 -4.48
N ARG A 295 -6.50 -35.47 -3.15
CA ARG A 295 -6.77 -36.47 -2.13
C ARG A 295 -7.88 -35.96 -1.22
N CYS A 296 -9.06 -36.56 -1.28
CA CYS A 296 -10.21 -36.12 -0.49
C CYS A 296 -10.79 -37.27 0.32
N PRO A 297 -11.36 -36.98 1.50
CA PRO A 297 -12.05 -38.00 2.32
C PRO A 297 -13.32 -38.56 1.67
N GLY A 298 -13.77 -37.99 0.54
CA GLY A 298 -15.07 -38.25 -0.05
C GLY A 298 -16.15 -37.27 0.39
N ALA A 299 -17.18 -37.09 -0.43
CA ALA A 299 -18.31 -36.24 -0.06
C ALA A 299 -19.08 -36.85 1.11
N PRO A 300 -19.45 -36.07 2.17
CA PRO A 300 -20.27 -36.58 3.26
C PRO A 300 -21.70 -36.89 2.79
N SER A 301 -22.34 -37.83 3.47
CA SER A 301 -23.79 -38.03 3.32
C SER A 301 -24.57 -36.84 3.88
N ILE A 302 -25.85 -36.71 3.48
CA ILE A 302 -26.72 -35.63 3.98
C ILE A 302 -26.89 -35.76 5.51
N GLU A 303 -26.97 -36.97 6.03
CA GLU A 303 -27.12 -37.23 7.47
C GLU A 303 -25.86 -36.80 8.26
N GLU A 304 -24.69 -36.97 7.67
CA GLU A 304 -23.43 -36.49 8.27
C GLU A 304 -23.37 -34.97 8.32
N VAL A 305 -23.76 -34.29 7.23
CA VAL A 305 -23.84 -32.82 7.19
C VAL A 305 -24.83 -32.28 8.22
N GLU A 306 -26.01 -32.92 8.35
CA GLU A 306 -27.03 -32.55 9.36
C GLU A 306 -26.55 -32.79 10.78
N ARG A 307 -25.79 -33.85 11.02
CA ARG A 307 -25.17 -34.12 12.32
C ARG A 307 -24.17 -33.03 12.69
N VAL A 308 -23.28 -32.65 11.76
CA VAL A 308 -22.32 -31.53 11.97
C VAL A 308 -23.06 -30.22 12.28
N GLY A 309 -24.18 -29.95 11.58
CA GLY A 309 -25.03 -28.80 11.86
C GLY A 309 -25.61 -28.82 13.27
N LYS A 310 -26.23 -29.95 13.66
CA LYS A 310 -26.83 -30.11 15.01
C LYS A 310 -25.82 -29.92 16.13
N GLU A 311 -24.62 -30.50 15.99
CA GLU A 311 -23.54 -30.35 16.96
C GLU A 311 -23.02 -28.89 17.08
N ALA A 312 -23.17 -28.10 16.00
CA ALA A 312 -22.84 -26.68 15.99
C ALA A 312 -24.03 -25.79 16.39
N GLY A 313 -25.21 -26.36 16.72
CA GLY A 313 -26.44 -25.63 17.02
C GLY A 313 -27.04 -24.93 15.79
N MET A 314 -26.81 -25.45 14.59
CA MET A 314 -27.20 -24.83 13.31
C MET A 314 -27.95 -25.82 12.41
N THR A 315 -28.78 -25.24 11.51
CA THR A 315 -29.45 -26.00 10.46
C THR A 315 -29.02 -25.41 9.12
N TYR A 316 -28.41 -26.23 8.25
CA TYR A 316 -28.00 -25.81 6.92
C TYR A 316 -29.19 -25.93 5.95
N ASN A 317 -29.34 -24.91 5.08
CA ASN A 317 -30.25 -24.98 3.93
C ASN A 317 -29.66 -25.86 2.79
N SER A 318 -30.42 -26.05 1.71
CA SER A 318 -30.01 -26.91 0.60
C SER A 318 -28.71 -26.43 -0.06
N GLU A 319 -28.57 -25.10 -0.33
CA GLU A 319 -27.36 -24.52 -0.91
C GLU A 319 -26.14 -24.71 -0.01
N GLN A 320 -26.31 -24.52 1.28
CA GLN A 320 -25.24 -24.70 2.28
C GLN A 320 -24.80 -26.17 2.41
N LYS A 321 -25.72 -27.11 2.32
CA LYS A 321 -25.41 -28.55 2.31
C LYS A 321 -24.62 -28.96 1.07
N GLU A 322 -24.92 -28.36 -0.10
CA GLU A 322 -24.23 -28.64 -1.35
C GLU A 322 -22.74 -28.30 -1.28
N VAL A 323 -22.34 -27.27 -0.53
CA VAL A 323 -20.92 -26.88 -0.40
C VAL A 323 -20.04 -28.02 0.14
N PHE A 324 -20.60 -28.91 0.95
CA PHE A 324 -19.85 -30.05 1.48
C PHE A 324 -19.42 -31.05 0.42
N GLN A 325 -19.98 -30.97 -0.80
CA GLN A 325 -19.55 -31.76 -1.95
C GLN A 325 -18.11 -31.43 -2.41
N ILE A 326 -17.51 -30.33 -1.93
CA ILE A 326 -16.11 -30.01 -2.20
C ILE A 326 -15.19 -31.19 -1.88
N PHE A 327 -15.49 -31.96 -0.84
CA PHE A 327 -14.72 -33.13 -0.44
C PHE A 327 -14.91 -34.35 -1.34
N GLY A 328 -15.85 -34.30 -2.28
CA GLY A 328 -16.01 -35.27 -3.37
C GLY A 328 -15.31 -34.86 -4.67
N TYR A 329 -15.28 -33.56 -4.96
CA TYR A 329 -14.62 -33.04 -6.15
C TYR A 329 -13.10 -32.93 -5.95
N GLY A 330 -12.68 -32.38 -4.80
CA GLY A 330 -11.29 -32.09 -4.49
C GLY A 330 -10.63 -30.99 -5.31
N GLY A 331 -9.34 -30.77 -5.08
CA GLY A 331 -8.60 -29.70 -5.73
C GLY A 331 -9.07 -28.33 -5.31
N VAL A 332 -9.42 -27.46 -6.24
CA VAL A 332 -9.81 -26.07 -5.99
C VAL A 332 -11.30 -25.89 -6.28
N ALA A 333 -12.04 -25.26 -5.37
CA ALA A 333 -13.44 -24.89 -5.56
C ALA A 333 -13.69 -23.45 -5.06
N ALA A 334 -14.73 -22.80 -5.60
CA ALA A 334 -15.16 -21.47 -5.19
C ALA A 334 -16.48 -21.52 -4.40
N LEU A 335 -16.56 -20.72 -3.33
CA LEU A 335 -17.77 -20.42 -2.57
C LEU A 335 -18.10 -18.96 -2.72
N THR A 336 -19.22 -18.62 -3.32
CA THR A 336 -19.68 -17.25 -3.49
C THR A 336 -21.05 -17.04 -2.87
N GLY A 337 -21.36 -15.82 -2.50
CA GLY A 337 -22.67 -15.44 -1.99
C GLY A 337 -22.63 -14.04 -1.38
N TYR A 338 -23.78 -13.42 -1.32
CA TYR A 338 -23.94 -12.10 -0.72
C TYR A 338 -23.64 -12.10 0.78
N PRO A 339 -23.32 -10.95 1.37
CA PRO A 339 -23.26 -10.81 2.83
C PRO A 339 -24.57 -11.28 3.50
N GLY A 340 -24.46 -12.05 4.59
CA GLY A 340 -25.62 -12.59 5.30
C GLY A 340 -26.19 -13.94 4.78
N THR A 341 -25.61 -14.51 3.71
CA THR A 341 -26.02 -15.84 3.20
C THR A 341 -25.42 -17.01 4.01
N GLY A 342 -24.55 -16.71 4.97
CA GLY A 342 -23.98 -17.73 5.85
C GLY A 342 -22.69 -18.38 5.33
N LYS A 343 -21.92 -17.72 4.47
CA LYS A 343 -20.59 -18.20 4.02
C LYS A 343 -19.72 -18.68 5.19
N THR A 344 -19.53 -17.83 6.18
CA THR A 344 -18.71 -18.14 7.35
C THR A 344 -19.27 -19.32 8.16
N THR A 345 -20.58 -19.45 8.25
CA THR A 345 -21.26 -20.57 8.90
C THR A 345 -20.94 -21.90 8.22
N VAL A 346 -20.99 -21.91 6.88
CA VAL A 346 -20.64 -23.11 6.09
C VAL A 346 -19.16 -23.43 6.21
N ILE A 347 -18.28 -22.43 6.12
CA ILE A 347 -16.83 -22.63 6.29
C ILE A 347 -16.53 -23.31 7.62
N ASN A 348 -17.14 -22.88 8.71
CA ASN A 348 -16.99 -23.51 10.02
C ASN A 348 -17.49 -24.95 10.02
N GLY A 349 -18.60 -25.22 9.37
CA GLY A 349 -19.11 -26.57 9.19
C GLY A 349 -18.14 -27.49 8.45
N LEU A 350 -17.56 -27.01 7.34
CA LEU A 350 -16.57 -27.73 6.55
C LEU A 350 -15.30 -28.05 7.39
N ILE A 351 -14.80 -27.06 8.14
CA ILE A 351 -13.66 -27.26 9.04
C ILE A 351 -13.96 -28.32 10.09
N ARG A 352 -15.15 -28.27 10.73
CA ARG A 352 -15.57 -29.26 11.74
C ARG A 352 -15.71 -30.65 11.14
N TYR A 353 -16.34 -30.77 9.96
CA TYR A 353 -16.44 -32.05 9.25
C TYR A 353 -15.05 -32.63 8.93
N TYR A 354 -14.19 -31.83 8.31
CA TYR A 354 -12.87 -32.27 7.88
C TYR A 354 -11.99 -32.69 9.06
N THR A 355 -12.00 -31.95 10.16
CA THR A 355 -11.28 -32.30 11.41
C THR A 355 -11.76 -33.64 11.98
N LYS A 356 -13.06 -34.02 11.83
CA LYS A 356 -13.58 -35.29 12.28
C LYS A 356 -13.26 -36.44 11.33
N ALA A 357 -13.38 -36.19 10.02
CA ALA A 357 -13.12 -37.17 8.97
C ALA A 357 -11.63 -37.51 8.86
N CYS A 358 -10.76 -36.52 9.13
CA CYS A 358 -9.31 -36.63 9.04
C CYS A 358 -8.67 -35.99 10.29
N PRO A 359 -8.60 -36.69 11.44
CA PRO A 359 -8.12 -36.10 12.71
C PRO A 359 -6.67 -35.60 12.67
N ASP A 360 -5.82 -36.24 11.84
CA ASP A 360 -4.39 -35.88 11.69
C ASP A 360 -4.14 -34.83 10.60
N ALA A 361 -5.19 -34.31 9.96
CA ALA A 361 -5.03 -33.37 8.86
C ALA A 361 -4.78 -31.95 9.34
N ASP A 362 -3.87 -31.28 8.65
CA ASP A 362 -3.58 -29.87 8.86
C ASP A 362 -4.51 -28.96 8.03
N ILE A 363 -5.12 -27.99 8.70
CA ILE A 363 -6.06 -27.05 8.09
C ILE A 363 -5.51 -25.63 8.23
N LEU A 364 -5.43 -24.89 7.11
CA LEU A 364 -5.09 -23.48 7.08
C LEU A 364 -6.34 -22.63 6.78
N LEU A 365 -6.55 -21.59 7.57
CA LEU A 365 -7.50 -20.54 7.29
C LEU A 365 -6.73 -19.25 7.01
N CYS A 366 -6.87 -18.69 5.83
CA CYS A 366 -6.15 -17.48 5.46
C CYS A 366 -7.01 -16.50 4.64
N ALA A 367 -6.49 -15.28 4.50
CA ALA A 367 -7.11 -14.21 3.70
C ALA A 367 -6.05 -13.28 3.12
N PRO A 368 -6.38 -12.47 2.07
CA PRO A 368 -5.45 -11.50 1.50
C PRO A 368 -5.01 -10.42 2.48
N THR A 369 -5.87 -10.01 3.42
CA THR A 369 -5.61 -8.93 4.37
C THR A 369 -5.59 -9.42 5.82
N GLY A 370 -4.85 -8.68 6.70
CA GLY A 370 -4.73 -9.04 8.12
C GLY A 370 -6.07 -9.02 8.84
N ARG A 371 -6.93 -8.06 8.51
CA ARG A 371 -8.25 -7.92 9.13
C ARG A 371 -9.20 -9.06 8.75
N ALA A 372 -9.24 -9.42 7.48
CA ALA A 372 -10.04 -10.57 7.02
C ALA A 372 -9.54 -11.87 7.66
N ALA A 373 -8.23 -12.05 7.76
CA ALA A 373 -7.62 -13.20 8.41
C ALA A 373 -7.97 -13.29 9.92
N SER A 374 -7.85 -12.18 10.65
CA SER A 374 -8.21 -12.12 12.07
C SER A 374 -9.68 -12.49 12.27
N ARG A 375 -10.59 -11.89 11.48
CA ARG A 375 -12.02 -12.17 11.54
C ARG A 375 -12.36 -13.63 11.25
N ALA A 376 -11.77 -14.19 10.21
CA ALA A 376 -11.95 -15.59 9.87
C ALA A 376 -11.49 -16.49 11.04
N GLY A 377 -10.38 -16.14 11.70
CA GLY A 377 -9.86 -16.83 12.88
C GLY A 377 -10.81 -16.75 14.09
N GLU A 378 -11.31 -15.56 14.41
CA GLU A 378 -12.25 -15.34 15.54
C GLU A 378 -13.51 -16.22 15.42
N VAL A 379 -14.07 -16.29 14.21
CA VAL A 379 -15.30 -17.05 13.98
C VAL A 379 -15.06 -18.56 13.93
N SER A 380 -13.91 -19.01 13.43
CA SER A 380 -13.59 -20.45 13.32
C SER A 380 -12.99 -21.05 14.59
N GLY A 381 -12.54 -20.22 15.53
CA GLY A 381 -11.76 -20.65 16.69
C GLY A 381 -10.36 -21.18 16.38
N LYS A 382 -9.87 -20.95 15.16
CA LYS A 382 -8.50 -21.27 14.70
C LYS A 382 -7.74 -19.98 14.41
N GLU A 383 -6.41 -20.00 14.43
CA GLU A 383 -5.62 -18.84 14.01
C GLU A 383 -5.82 -18.57 12.52
N GLY A 384 -6.29 -17.37 12.18
CA GLY A 384 -6.36 -16.91 10.79
C GLY A 384 -5.07 -16.19 10.39
N LEU A 385 -4.47 -16.58 9.26
CA LEU A 385 -3.23 -16.00 8.76
C LEU A 385 -3.47 -15.16 7.50
N THR A 386 -2.68 -14.10 7.30
CA THR A 386 -2.63 -13.51 5.94
C THR A 386 -1.94 -14.48 4.99
N MET A 387 -2.35 -14.46 3.69
CA MET A 387 -1.68 -15.26 2.66
C MET A 387 -0.16 -15.03 2.68
N HIS A 388 0.30 -13.80 2.82
CA HIS A 388 1.73 -13.47 2.95
C HIS A 388 2.38 -14.14 4.17
N LYS A 389 1.74 -14.06 5.36
CA LYS A 389 2.26 -14.69 6.58
C LYS A 389 2.28 -16.21 6.46
N ALA A 390 1.26 -16.79 5.86
CA ALA A 390 1.20 -18.25 5.63
C ALA A 390 2.37 -18.71 4.75
N MET A 391 2.68 -17.97 3.68
CA MET A 391 3.83 -18.23 2.80
C MET A 391 5.18 -17.81 3.41
N LYS A 392 5.22 -17.28 4.64
CA LYS A 392 6.40 -16.66 5.27
C LYS A 392 7.11 -15.62 4.40
N ARG A 393 6.33 -14.89 3.60
CA ARG A 393 6.78 -13.82 2.71
C ARG A 393 6.47 -12.45 3.28
N THR A 394 7.34 -11.48 3.00
CA THR A 394 7.00 -10.08 3.14
C THR A 394 6.47 -9.53 1.81
N PRO A 395 5.59 -8.51 1.80
CA PRO A 395 5.09 -7.88 0.57
C PRO A 395 6.18 -7.28 -0.34
N PHE A 396 7.42 -7.18 0.16
CA PHE A 396 8.58 -6.61 -0.53
C PHE A 396 9.63 -7.65 -0.96
N ASP A 397 9.37 -8.95 -0.79
CA ASP A 397 10.28 -10.00 -1.24
C ASP A 397 10.25 -10.12 -2.78
N ASN A 398 11.18 -9.44 -3.44
CA ASN A 398 11.43 -9.54 -4.88
C ASN A 398 12.14 -10.86 -5.24
N GLY A 399 11.55 -12.02 -4.90
CA GLY A 399 11.93 -13.31 -5.51
C GLY A 399 13.22 -13.97 -5.03
N GLY A 400 13.89 -13.50 -3.99
CA GLY A 400 15.19 -14.02 -3.55
C GLY A 400 15.18 -15.11 -2.48
N ARG A 401 14.07 -15.33 -1.77
CA ARG A 401 13.96 -16.39 -0.76
C ARG A 401 13.25 -17.62 -1.30
N ARG A 402 13.77 -18.80 -0.95
CA ARG A 402 13.15 -20.09 -1.25
C ARG A 402 11.75 -20.10 -0.63
N GLN A 403 10.72 -20.23 -1.46
CA GLN A 403 9.33 -20.31 -1.04
C GLN A 403 9.14 -21.59 -0.24
N GLU A 404 8.67 -21.48 1.01
CA GLU A 404 8.32 -22.66 1.79
C GLU A 404 7.00 -23.24 1.28
N MET A 405 6.93 -24.57 1.16
CA MET A 405 5.70 -25.26 0.78
C MET A 405 4.69 -25.20 1.93
N LEU A 406 3.44 -24.95 1.60
CA LEU A 406 2.33 -25.03 2.53
C LEU A 406 1.87 -26.48 2.65
N GLU A 407 2.29 -27.14 3.74
CA GLU A 407 2.07 -28.56 4.01
C GLU A 407 0.68 -28.87 4.62
N TYR A 408 -0.36 -28.11 4.20
CA TYR A 408 -1.74 -28.28 4.68
C TYR A 408 -2.54 -29.21 3.76
N ASP A 409 -3.52 -29.93 4.33
CA ASP A 409 -4.39 -30.87 3.61
C ASP A 409 -5.69 -30.17 3.14
N PHE A 410 -6.18 -29.22 3.93
CA PHE A 410 -7.32 -28.38 3.57
C PHE A 410 -7.00 -26.91 3.82
N ILE A 411 -7.22 -26.08 2.82
CA ILE A 411 -7.01 -24.62 2.90
C ILE A 411 -8.28 -23.90 2.56
N VAL A 412 -8.67 -22.94 3.41
CA VAL A 412 -9.74 -22.00 3.14
C VAL A 412 -9.12 -20.60 2.98
N VAL A 413 -9.38 -19.98 1.83
CA VAL A 413 -9.00 -18.59 1.56
C VAL A 413 -10.26 -17.74 1.52
N ASP A 414 -10.45 -16.86 2.50
CA ASP A 414 -11.61 -15.96 2.56
C ASP A 414 -11.29 -14.59 1.93
N GLU A 415 -12.31 -13.83 1.58
CA GLU A 415 -12.23 -12.50 0.93
C GLU A 415 -11.41 -12.53 -0.39
N MET A 416 -11.62 -13.54 -1.23
CA MET A 416 -10.87 -13.73 -2.48
C MET A 416 -11.06 -12.60 -3.50
N SER A 417 -12.10 -11.79 -3.42
CA SER A 417 -12.29 -10.58 -4.24
C SER A 417 -11.13 -9.59 -4.13
N MET A 418 -10.42 -9.60 -2.99
CA MET A 418 -9.28 -8.71 -2.72
C MET A 418 -7.93 -9.29 -3.21
N CYS A 419 -7.91 -10.53 -3.72
CA CYS A 419 -6.69 -11.21 -4.13
C CYS A 419 -6.36 -10.87 -5.60
N ASP A 420 -5.18 -10.30 -5.84
CA ASP A 420 -4.68 -10.03 -7.18
C ASP A 420 -3.98 -11.26 -7.79
N THR A 421 -3.66 -11.16 -9.08
CA THR A 421 -3.06 -12.24 -9.86
C THR A 421 -1.69 -12.66 -9.30
N GLU A 422 -0.84 -11.71 -8.88
CA GLU A 422 0.51 -12.00 -8.39
C GLU A 422 0.49 -12.70 -7.02
N LEU A 423 -0.39 -12.25 -6.11
CA LEU A 423 -0.56 -12.89 -4.81
C LEU A 423 -1.13 -14.30 -4.96
N PHE A 424 -2.13 -14.47 -5.82
CA PHE A 424 -2.77 -15.78 -6.03
C PHE A 424 -1.81 -16.79 -6.65
N ALA A 425 -1.05 -16.40 -7.67
CA ALA A 425 -0.04 -17.27 -8.28
C ALA A 425 1.02 -17.70 -7.28
N SER A 426 1.53 -16.75 -6.50
CA SER A 426 2.50 -17.03 -5.42
C SER A 426 1.94 -17.99 -4.39
N PHE A 427 0.67 -17.84 -4.05
CA PHE A 427 -0.01 -18.75 -3.11
C PHE A 427 -0.14 -20.15 -3.70
N LEU A 428 -0.69 -20.32 -4.92
CA LEU A 428 -0.87 -21.63 -5.54
C LEU A 428 0.44 -22.38 -5.71
N SER A 429 1.51 -21.68 -6.13
CA SER A 429 2.83 -22.31 -6.28
C SER A 429 3.46 -22.76 -4.96
N SER A 430 2.98 -22.23 -3.82
CA SER A 430 3.41 -22.66 -2.48
C SER A 430 2.63 -23.88 -1.97
N VAL A 431 1.45 -24.18 -2.52
CA VAL A 431 0.58 -25.24 -2.01
C VAL A 431 1.07 -26.61 -2.48
N LYS A 432 1.19 -27.58 -1.55
CA LYS A 432 1.55 -28.96 -1.89
C LYS A 432 0.48 -29.61 -2.78
N SER A 433 0.91 -30.55 -3.63
CA SER A 433 -0.01 -31.42 -4.38
C SER A 433 -0.85 -32.28 -3.45
N GLY A 434 -2.13 -32.44 -3.76
CA GLY A 434 -3.07 -33.21 -2.94
C GLY A 434 -3.91 -32.37 -1.95
N THR A 435 -3.61 -31.09 -1.79
CA THR A 435 -4.39 -30.17 -0.94
C THR A 435 -5.74 -29.85 -1.59
N THR A 436 -6.79 -29.82 -0.77
CA THR A 436 -8.10 -29.27 -1.14
C THR A 436 -8.16 -27.77 -0.77
N ILE A 437 -8.59 -26.92 -1.69
CA ILE A 437 -8.65 -25.46 -1.48
C ILE A 437 -10.08 -24.97 -1.71
N LEU A 438 -10.62 -24.26 -0.72
CA LEU A 438 -11.86 -23.51 -0.84
C LEU A 438 -11.54 -22.01 -0.96
N LEU A 439 -11.90 -21.41 -2.08
CA LEU A 439 -11.79 -19.96 -2.33
C LEU A 439 -13.14 -19.31 -2.02
N ALA A 440 -13.25 -18.55 -0.94
CA ALA A 440 -14.49 -17.91 -0.53
C ALA A 440 -14.43 -16.39 -0.80
N GLY A 441 -15.54 -15.80 -1.24
CA GLY A 441 -15.60 -14.36 -1.52
C GLY A 441 -16.93 -13.93 -2.15
N ASP A 442 -16.95 -12.69 -2.58
CA ASP A 442 -18.08 -12.10 -3.30
C ASP A 442 -17.55 -11.40 -4.56
N PRO A 443 -17.85 -11.93 -5.76
CA PRO A 443 -17.35 -11.37 -7.02
C PRO A 443 -17.94 -9.99 -7.35
N ASP A 444 -19.02 -9.60 -6.70
CA ASP A 444 -19.73 -8.33 -6.92
C ASP A 444 -19.28 -7.22 -5.96
N GLN A 445 -18.29 -7.49 -5.08
CA GLN A 445 -17.56 -6.48 -4.32
C GLN A 445 -16.45 -5.86 -5.17
N LEU A 446 -15.87 -4.77 -4.64
CA LEU A 446 -14.71 -4.11 -5.26
C LEU A 446 -13.57 -5.13 -5.52
N PRO A 447 -12.99 -5.12 -6.71
CA PRO A 447 -11.88 -6.01 -7.05
C PRO A 447 -10.61 -5.66 -6.28
N SER A 448 -9.57 -6.50 -6.41
CA SER A 448 -8.23 -6.26 -5.87
C SER A 448 -7.65 -4.92 -6.32
N VAL A 449 -6.78 -4.32 -5.51
CA VAL A 449 -6.03 -3.11 -5.90
C VAL A 449 -4.98 -3.45 -6.97
N GLY A 450 -4.35 -4.62 -6.86
CA GLY A 450 -3.39 -5.12 -7.84
C GLY A 450 -4.03 -5.64 -9.14
N PRO A 451 -3.21 -6.00 -10.13
CA PRO A 451 -3.69 -6.41 -11.45
C PRO A 451 -4.43 -7.75 -11.42
N GLY A 452 -5.42 -7.86 -12.30
CA GLY A 452 -6.26 -9.04 -12.48
C GLY A 452 -7.51 -9.05 -11.61
N GLN A 453 -8.37 -10.01 -11.87
CA GLN A 453 -9.65 -10.26 -11.17
C GLN A 453 -9.89 -11.76 -11.00
N VAL A 454 -8.89 -12.44 -10.49
CA VAL A 454 -8.76 -13.90 -10.48
C VAL A 454 -10.01 -14.62 -9.98
N PHE A 455 -10.63 -14.16 -8.90
CA PHE A 455 -11.82 -14.82 -8.35
C PHE A 455 -13.01 -14.77 -9.30
N ARG A 456 -13.24 -13.61 -9.94
CA ARG A 456 -14.30 -13.44 -10.96
C ARG A 456 -14.01 -14.30 -12.20
N ASP A 457 -12.77 -14.33 -12.67
CA ASP A 457 -12.34 -15.10 -13.83
C ASP A 457 -12.49 -16.62 -13.60
N LEU A 458 -12.10 -17.11 -12.42
CA LEU A 458 -12.27 -18.52 -12.04
C LEU A 458 -13.74 -18.93 -11.98
N ILE A 459 -14.61 -18.09 -11.39
CA ILE A 459 -16.05 -18.35 -11.31
C ILE A 459 -16.67 -18.36 -12.72
N ALA A 460 -16.27 -17.44 -13.59
CA ALA A 460 -16.79 -17.32 -14.94
C ALA A 460 -16.31 -18.44 -15.87
N SER A 461 -15.11 -18.97 -15.64
CA SER A 461 -14.50 -19.99 -16.51
C SER A 461 -15.17 -21.37 -16.44
N GLY A 462 -15.79 -21.71 -15.30
CA GLY A 462 -16.36 -23.03 -15.06
C GLY A 462 -15.33 -24.17 -14.89
N VAL A 463 -14.02 -23.88 -14.87
CA VAL A 463 -12.96 -24.91 -14.73
C VAL A 463 -12.83 -25.49 -13.31
N ILE A 464 -13.42 -24.80 -12.33
CA ILE A 464 -13.51 -25.23 -10.94
C ILE A 464 -14.97 -25.32 -10.50
N PRO A 465 -15.35 -26.19 -9.56
CA PRO A 465 -16.68 -26.18 -8.95
C PRO A 465 -16.99 -24.85 -8.27
N VAL A 466 -18.22 -24.33 -8.47
CA VAL A 466 -18.68 -23.06 -7.91
C VAL A 466 -19.95 -23.27 -7.12
N PHE A 467 -19.88 -23.10 -5.80
CA PHE A 467 -21.03 -23.14 -4.90
C PHE A 467 -21.56 -21.71 -4.67
N ARG A 468 -22.86 -21.51 -4.90
CA ARG A 468 -23.49 -20.19 -4.79
C ARG A 468 -24.51 -20.19 -3.67
N LEU A 469 -24.33 -19.30 -2.67
CA LEU A 469 -25.30 -19.06 -1.63
C LEU A 469 -26.14 -17.83 -2.00
N THR A 470 -27.37 -18.04 -2.33
CA THR A 470 -28.33 -17.00 -2.72
C THR A 470 -29.38 -16.73 -1.65
N GLN A 471 -29.66 -17.75 -0.79
CA GLN A 471 -30.65 -17.67 0.26
C GLN A 471 -30.12 -16.92 1.47
N MET A 472 -30.83 -15.87 1.89
CA MET A 472 -30.52 -15.11 3.10
C MET A 472 -30.86 -15.93 4.34
N VAL A 473 -29.89 -16.10 5.27
CA VAL A 473 -30.09 -16.87 6.52
C VAL A 473 -30.70 -16.01 7.63
N ARG A 474 -30.50 -14.68 7.56
CA ARG A 474 -31.07 -13.73 8.52
C ARG A 474 -32.51 -13.41 8.16
N GLN A 475 -33.36 -13.28 9.17
CA GLN A 475 -34.82 -13.02 9.12
C GLN A 475 -35.25 -11.71 8.41
N ASP A 476 -34.43 -11.14 7.56
CA ASP A 476 -34.58 -9.79 7.06
C ASP A 476 -35.08 -9.72 5.62
N GLU A 477 -36.24 -10.37 5.32
CA GLU A 477 -37.02 -10.03 4.12
C GLU A 477 -37.39 -8.53 4.07
N VAL A 478 -37.32 -7.84 5.21
CA VAL A 478 -37.68 -6.41 5.35
C VAL A 478 -36.46 -5.50 5.20
N SER A 479 -35.21 -5.99 5.41
CA SER A 479 -34.03 -5.16 5.38
C SER A 479 -33.79 -4.48 4.02
N GLY A 480 -33.54 -3.17 4.05
CA GLY A 480 -33.21 -2.34 2.93
C GLY A 480 -31.74 -2.47 2.48
N ILE A 481 -30.85 -2.90 3.37
CA ILE A 481 -29.40 -3.01 3.09
C ILE A 481 -29.14 -3.97 1.90
N PRO A 482 -29.53 -5.25 1.93
CA PRO A 482 -29.29 -6.16 0.82
C PRO A 482 -30.11 -5.81 -0.42
N LYS A 483 -31.30 -5.20 -0.27
CA LYS A 483 -32.13 -4.77 -1.41
C LYS A 483 -31.44 -3.63 -2.16
N ASN A 484 -30.97 -2.60 -1.45
CA ASN A 484 -30.26 -1.49 -2.06
C ASN A 484 -28.87 -1.87 -2.59
N ALA A 485 -28.18 -2.81 -1.95
CA ALA A 485 -26.94 -3.37 -2.49
C ALA A 485 -27.14 -4.02 -3.87
N ARG A 486 -28.22 -4.81 -4.04
CA ARG A 486 -28.60 -5.40 -5.34
C ARG A 486 -29.08 -4.35 -6.34
N ALA A 487 -29.88 -3.38 -5.91
CA ALA A 487 -30.33 -2.27 -6.76
C ALA A 487 -29.12 -1.46 -7.28
N ALA A 488 -28.14 -1.22 -6.42
CA ALA A 488 -26.91 -0.53 -6.81
C ALA A 488 -26.13 -1.29 -7.89
N LEU A 489 -25.97 -2.62 -7.75
CA LEU A 489 -25.33 -3.47 -8.76
C LEU A 489 -26.10 -3.50 -10.10
N ALA A 490 -27.43 -3.40 -10.04
CA ALA A 490 -28.29 -3.35 -11.21
C ALA A 490 -28.39 -1.94 -11.85
N GLY A 491 -27.83 -0.92 -11.19
CA GLY A 491 -27.99 0.49 -11.60
C GLY A 491 -29.41 1.04 -11.36
N GLU A 492 -30.19 0.39 -10.48
CA GLU A 492 -31.57 0.76 -10.15
C GLU A 492 -31.62 1.80 -9.01
N PRO A 493 -32.61 2.69 -8.97
CA PRO A 493 -32.73 3.72 -7.93
C PRO A 493 -32.80 3.12 -6.51
N LEU A 494 -32.03 3.69 -5.60
CA LEU A 494 -32.04 3.34 -4.18
C LEU A 494 -33.36 3.77 -3.53
N LYS A 495 -33.83 3.00 -2.53
CA LYS A 495 -35.08 3.23 -1.81
C LYS A 495 -34.84 3.30 -0.31
N GLU A 496 -35.66 4.10 0.38
CA GLU A 496 -35.64 4.16 1.84
C GLU A 496 -36.31 2.95 2.47
N TYR A 497 -35.74 2.50 3.59
CA TYR A 497 -36.26 1.42 4.44
C TYR A 497 -36.00 1.79 5.91
N PRO A 498 -36.61 1.09 6.87
CA PRO A 498 -36.38 1.38 8.30
C PRO A 498 -34.90 1.33 8.71
N ASP A 499 -34.10 0.49 8.07
CA ASP A 499 -32.67 0.31 8.29
C ASP A 499 -31.79 0.96 7.21
N PHE A 500 -32.40 1.70 6.25
CA PHE A 500 -31.67 2.32 5.14
C PHE A 500 -32.24 3.71 4.81
N LYS A 501 -31.51 4.74 5.15
CA LYS A 501 -31.89 6.13 5.01
C LYS A 501 -31.10 6.84 3.90
N ILE A 502 -31.73 7.74 3.18
CA ILE A 502 -31.08 8.55 2.13
C ILE A 502 -31.23 10.03 2.51
N SER A 503 -30.11 10.68 2.73
CA SER A 503 -30.01 12.11 3.04
C SER A 503 -29.34 12.85 1.86
N MET A 504 -30.15 13.56 1.07
CA MET A 504 -29.64 14.32 -0.09
C MET A 504 -29.11 15.68 0.34
N ASP A 505 -28.20 16.25 -0.46
CA ASP A 505 -27.69 17.60 -0.31
C ASP A 505 -28.83 18.63 -0.38
N THR A 506 -28.81 19.60 0.51
CA THR A 506 -29.71 20.77 0.50
C THR A 506 -28.86 22.02 0.39
N ALA A 507 -29.39 23.02 -0.33
CA ALA A 507 -28.70 24.29 -0.49
C ALA A 507 -28.34 24.94 0.86
N GLY A 508 -27.05 25.23 1.05
CA GLY A 508 -26.53 25.93 2.23
C GLY A 508 -26.07 25.05 3.40
N GLU A 509 -26.17 23.72 3.32
CA GLU A 509 -25.60 22.80 4.31
C GLU A 509 -24.49 21.97 3.68
N SER A 510 -23.29 21.95 4.29
CA SER A 510 -22.19 21.14 3.77
C SER A 510 -22.46 19.62 3.96
N ILE A 511 -21.88 18.80 3.09
CA ILE A 511 -21.95 17.33 3.21
C ILE A 511 -21.41 16.90 4.58
N ALA A 512 -20.31 17.51 5.03
CA ALA A 512 -19.67 17.16 6.29
C ALA A 512 -20.55 17.50 7.52
N ASP A 513 -21.27 18.64 7.53
CA ASP A 513 -22.21 19.00 8.60
C ASP A 513 -23.36 17.99 8.68
N ARG A 514 -23.83 17.54 7.51
CA ARG A 514 -24.87 16.51 7.43
C ARG A 514 -24.39 15.18 7.95
N VAL A 515 -23.15 14.77 7.62
CA VAL A 515 -22.53 13.55 8.18
C VAL A 515 -22.44 13.64 9.70
N LEU A 516 -22.08 14.80 10.27
CA LEU A 516 -22.05 15.01 11.71
C LEU A 516 -23.44 14.84 12.35
N LYS A 517 -24.48 15.35 11.72
CA LYS A 517 -25.86 15.23 12.19
C LYS A 517 -26.34 13.78 12.14
N GLU A 518 -26.11 13.09 11.03
CA GLU A 518 -26.46 11.66 10.89
C GLU A 518 -25.66 10.80 11.86
N ALA A 519 -24.37 11.06 12.08
CA ALA A 519 -23.54 10.34 13.03
C ALA A 519 -24.05 10.49 14.48
N GLY A 520 -24.55 11.68 14.85
CA GLY A 520 -25.15 11.92 16.16
C GLY A 520 -26.52 11.25 16.38
N ALA A 521 -27.17 10.79 15.32
CA ALA A 521 -28.47 10.10 15.39
C ALA A 521 -28.34 8.59 15.67
N PHE A 522 -27.15 7.98 15.46
CA PHE A 522 -26.94 6.58 15.75
C PHE A 522 -26.64 6.31 17.25
N PRO A 523 -27.02 5.15 17.77
CA PRO A 523 -26.77 4.78 19.18
C PRO A 523 -25.30 4.64 19.53
N SER A 524 -24.43 4.38 18.55
CA SER A 524 -22.99 4.30 18.69
C SER A 524 -22.31 4.90 17.46
N MET A 525 -21.00 5.22 17.57
CA MET A 525 -20.23 5.79 16.47
C MET A 525 -20.34 4.91 15.22
N PRO A 526 -20.88 5.43 14.10
CA PRO A 526 -20.95 4.70 12.84
C PRO A 526 -19.61 4.66 12.14
N LEU A 527 -19.40 3.65 11.30
CA LEU A 527 -18.30 3.62 10.34
C LEU A 527 -18.65 4.55 9.17
N ILE A 528 -17.84 5.58 8.97
CA ILE A 528 -18.04 6.54 7.88
C ILE A 528 -17.20 6.15 6.68
N LEU A 529 -17.83 6.02 5.52
CA LEU A 529 -17.22 5.57 4.27
C LEU A 529 -17.31 6.65 3.22
N SER A 530 -16.17 7.00 2.60
CA SER A 530 -16.14 7.93 1.46
C SER A 530 -15.30 7.35 0.31
N PRO A 531 -15.64 7.59 -0.96
CA PRO A 531 -14.82 7.17 -2.11
C PRO A 531 -13.54 7.98 -2.23
N VAL A 532 -13.49 9.21 -1.68
CA VAL A 532 -12.41 10.18 -1.88
C VAL A 532 -11.65 10.51 -0.60
N LYS A 533 -10.39 10.91 -0.76
CA LYS A 533 -9.54 11.32 0.37
C LYS A 533 -9.60 12.81 0.65
N ASN A 534 -9.59 13.64 -0.41
CA ASN A 534 -9.53 15.09 -0.36
C ASN A 534 -10.88 15.69 -0.81
N GLY A 535 -11.07 16.97 -0.57
CA GLY A 535 -12.26 17.71 -0.97
C GLY A 535 -13.41 17.59 0.01
N GLU A 536 -14.53 18.23 -0.32
CA GLU A 536 -15.75 18.19 0.49
C GLU A 536 -16.28 16.75 0.61
N GLY A 537 -16.52 16.30 1.85
CA GLY A 537 -16.90 14.92 2.14
C GLY A 537 -15.77 13.91 1.95
N GLY A 538 -14.52 14.35 1.76
CA GLY A 538 -13.33 13.50 1.74
C GLY A 538 -12.93 13.06 3.16
N ILE A 539 -12.23 11.91 3.25
CA ILE A 539 -11.91 11.32 4.58
C ILE A 539 -11.05 12.23 5.45
N TYR A 540 -10.21 13.11 4.90
CA TYR A 540 -9.39 14.01 5.72
C TYR A 540 -10.23 15.10 6.39
N GLU A 541 -11.16 15.70 5.66
CA GLU A 541 -12.11 16.66 6.21
C GLU A 541 -13.04 16.01 7.23
N LEU A 542 -13.65 14.87 6.87
CA LEU A 542 -14.55 14.14 7.76
C LEU A 542 -13.86 13.73 9.07
N ASN A 543 -12.62 13.19 8.99
CA ASN A 543 -11.86 12.84 10.19
C ASN A 543 -11.61 14.04 11.09
N ARG A 544 -11.23 15.20 10.53
CA ARG A 544 -11.02 16.43 11.31
C ARG A 544 -12.31 16.88 12.00
N MET A 545 -13.42 16.97 11.28
CA MET A 545 -14.69 17.44 11.83
C MET A 545 -15.27 16.47 12.87
N MET A 546 -15.18 15.17 12.60
CA MET A 546 -15.61 14.13 13.55
C MET A 546 -14.77 14.16 14.83
N GLN A 547 -13.44 14.31 14.70
CA GLN A 547 -12.56 14.45 15.85
C GLN A 547 -12.92 15.68 16.69
N GLU A 548 -13.11 16.85 16.09
CA GLU A 548 -13.49 18.07 16.78
C GLU A 548 -14.83 17.91 17.54
N ARG A 549 -15.77 17.20 16.95
CA ARG A 549 -17.11 16.99 17.51
C ARG A 549 -17.17 15.93 18.61
N PHE A 550 -16.40 14.83 18.45
CA PHE A 550 -16.54 13.64 19.28
C PHE A 550 -15.32 13.33 20.17
N ARG A 551 -14.28 14.16 20.15
CA ARG A 551 -13.11 14.00 21.03
C ARG A 551 -13.54 13.98 22.50
N LYS A 552 -12.91 13.11 23.28
CA LYS A 552 -13.23 12.90 24.70
C LYS A 552 -12.34 13.72 25.65
N THR A 553 -11.26 14.29 25.15
CA THR A 553 -10.27 15.02 25.94
C THR A 553 -9.76 16.24 25.13
N ASP A 554 -9.25 17.24 25.84
CA ASP A 554 -8.67 18.44 25.22
C ASP A 554 -7.13 18.39 25.17
N ALA A 555 -6.50 17.33 25.70
CA ALA A 555 -5.06 17.14 25.67
C ALA A 555 -4.62 16.49 24.33
N PRO A 556 -4.00 17.22 23.40
CA PRO A 556 -3.58 16.66 22.14
C PRO A 556 -2.31 15.83 22.29
N ILE A 557 -2.24 14.74 21.52
CA ILE A 557 -1.06 13.90 21.31
C ILE A 557 -0.58 14.18 19.88
N TRP A 558 0.63 14.71 19.75
CA TRP A 558 1.20 15.04 18.44
C TRP A 558 2.03 13.89 17.90
N ILE A 559 1.69 13.40 16.72
CA ILE A 559 2.37 12.31 16.04
C ILE A 559 2.64 12.77 14.60
N ASN A 560 3.90 12.98 14.25
CA ASN A 560 4.33 13.44 12.92
C ASN A 560 3.54 14.66 12.38
N GLY A 561 3.29 15.64 13.24
CA GLY A 561 2.54 16.85 12.88
C GLY A 561 1.02 16.66 12.77
N VAL A 562 0.50 15.48 13.03
CA VAL A 562 -0.94 15.19 13.10
C VAL A 562 -1.38 15.15 14.56
N ARG A 563 -2.53 15.76 14.82
CA ARG A 563 -3.10 15.85 16.16
C ARG A 563 -4.05 14.67 16.42
N PHE A 564 -3.79 13.94 17.49
CA PHE A 564 -4.64 12.86 18.00
C PHE A 564 -5.10 13.15 19.44
N TYR A 565 -6.15 12.46 19.88
CA TYR A 565 -6.63 12.52 21.25
C TYR A 565 -6.89 11.11 21.79
N ALA A 566 -6.80 10.94 23.08
CA ALA A 566 -7.23 9.71 23.73
C ALA A 566 -8.71 9.44 23.44
N GLY A 567 -9.02 8.25 22.96
CA GLY A 567 -10.36 7.86 22.51
C GLY A 567 -10.57 7.98 21.00
N ASP A 568 -9.63 8.55 20.22
CA ASP A 568 -9.74 8.58 18.77
C ASP A 568 -9.71 7.18 18.17
N PRO A 569 -10.60 6.86 17.22
CA PRO A 569 -10.44 5.70 16.36
C PRO A 569 -9.25 5.91 15.45
N VAL A 570 -8.40 4.89 15.36
CA VAL A 570 -7.17 4.90 14.53
C VAL A 570 -7.10 3.67 13.63
N ILE A 571 -6.37 3.80 12.53
CA ILE A 571 -6.13 2.71 11.58
C ILE A 571 -4.64 2.68 11.20
N MET A 572 -4.09 1.47 11.12
CA MET A 572 -2.74 1.24 10.61
C MET A 572 -2.75 1.29 9.09
N THR A 573 -1.82 2.03 8.50
CA THR A 573 -1.78 2.29 7.05
C THR A 573 -0.80 1.41 6.29
N ARG A 574 0.03 0.62 7.03
CA ARG A 574 0.99 -0.36 6.50
C ARG A 574 1.11 -1.57 7.42
N ASN A 575 1.67 -2.66 6.86
CA ASN A 575 2.06 -3.81 7.66
C ASN A 575 3.37 -3.53 8.40
N ASN A 576 3.41 -3.84 9.69
CA ASN A 576 4.63 -3.80 10.48
C ASN A 576 4.77 -5.09 11.28
N TYR A 577 5.60 -5.98 10.73
CA TYR A 577 5.80 -7.32 11.32
C TYR A 577 6.61 -7.27 12.62
N LYS A 578 7.47 -6.24 12.81
CA LYS A 578 8.24 -6.05 14.03
C LYS A 578 7.32 -5.75 15.22
N HIS A 579 6.34 -4.89 15.02
CA HIS A 579 5.37 -4.49 16.05
C HIS A 579 4.08 -5.31 16.01
N GLY A 580 3.94 -6.20 15.01
CA GLY A 580 2.84 -7.15 14.91
C GLY A 580 1.49 -6.52 14.56
N TYR A 581 1.44 -5.41 13.81
CA TYR A 581 0.20 -4.83 13.30
C TYR A 581 0.16 -4.83 11.76
N PHE A 582 -1.04 -4.75 11.20
CA PHE A 582 -1.27 -4.91 9.78
C PHE A 582 -2.01 -3.72 9.17
N ASN A 583 -1.78 -3.51 7.86
CA ASN A 583 -2.52 -2.50 7.09
C ASN A 583 -4.03 -2.76 7.17
N GLY A 584 -4.77 -1.68 7.48
CA GLY A 584 -6.22 -1.74 7.66
C GLY A 584 -6.66 -2.16 9.06
N GLU A 585 -5.75 -2.58 9.96
CA GLU A 585 -6.11 -2.91 11.34
C GLU A 585 -6.50 -1.63 12.09
N ALA A 586 -7.75 -1.58 12.55
CA ALA A 586 -8.33 -0.44 13.23
C ALA A 586 -8.46 -0.69 14.73
N GLY A 587 -8.33 0.37 15.51
CA GLY A 587 -8.43 0.33 16.96
C GLY A 587 -8.77 1.69 17.54
N THR A 588 -8.53 1.85 18.84
CA THR A 588 -8.72 3.11 19.56
C THR A 588 -7.42 3.50 20.26
N LEU A 589 -6.99 4.74 20.07
CA LEU A 589 -5.89 5.31 20.83
C LEU A 589 -6.34 5.50 22.29
N VAL A 590 -5.82 4.70 23.20
CA VAL A 590 -6.25 4.73 24.61
C VAL A 590 -5.56 5.87 25.36
N ARG A 591 -4.24 5.97 25.26
CA ARG A 591 -3.41 7.02 25.86
C ARG A 591 -2.03 7.10 25.26
N ALA A 592 -1.30 8.18 25.54
CA ALA A 592 0.14 8.28 25.36
C ALA A 592 0.80 8.56 26.71
N GLU A 593 1.87 7.85 27.03
CA GLU A 593 2.59 7.95 28.28
C GLU A 593 4.08 7.69 28.06
N GLY A 594 4.96 8.62 28.47
CA GLY A 594 6.39 8.46 28.35
C GLY A 594 6.91 8.25 26.91
N GLY A 595 6.24 8.82 25.89
CA GLY A 595 6.60 8.61 24.48
C GLY A 595 6.03 7.33 23.86
N ILE A 596 5.26 6.53 24.62
CA ILE A 596 4.66 5.28 24.16
C ILE A 596 3.14 5.50 23.98
N LEU A 597 2.63 5.11 22.81
CA LEU A 597 1.19 5.05 22.50
C LEU A 597 0.63 3.71 22.91
N ILE A 598 -0.49 3.72 23.62
CA ILE A 598 -1.26 2.52 23.93
C ILE A 598 -2.52 2.52 23.07
N ILE A 599 -2.61 1.53 22.18
CA ILE A 599 -3.69 1.39 21.20
C ILE A 599 -4.42 0.09 21.50
N SER A 600 -5.74 0.17 21.67
CA SER A 600 -6.60 -1.00 21.79
C SER A 600 -6.95 -1.50 20.39
N LEU A 601 -6.44 -2.65 20.02
CA LEU A 601 -6.80 -3.38 18.80
C LEU A 601 -7.76 -4.54 19.15
N PRO A 602 -8.48 -5.11 18.20
CA PRO A 602 -9.33 -6.29 18.45
C PRO A 602 -8.54 -7.41 19.12
N GLY A 603 -9.00 -7.84 20.29
CA GLY A 603 -8.40 -8.94 21.06
C GLY A 603 -7.05 -8.66 21.73
N ARG A 604 -6.45 -7.45 21.59
CA ARG A 604 -5.11 -7.13 22.16
C ARG A 604 -4.86 -5.64 22.35
N MET A 605 -3.87 -5.36 23.19
CA MET A 605 -3.30 -4.02 23.34
C MET A 605 -1.97 -3.93 22.58
N LEU A 606 -1.76 -2.86 21.83
CA LEU A 606 -0.51 -2.55 21.15
C LEU A 606 0.16 -1.38 21.87
N ALA A 607 1.42 -1.57 22.26
CA ALA A 607 2.30 -0.50 22.72
C ALA A 607 3.25 -0.13 21.57
N LEU A 608 3.27 1.13 21.17
CA LEU A 608 4.03 1.62 20.03
C LEU A 608 4.75 2.90 20.41
N ASP A 609 6.05 3.00 20.12
CA ASP A 609 6.77 4.25 20.28
C ASP A 609 6.22 5.32 19.33
N ILE A 610 6.12 6.58 19.78
CA ILE A 610 5.62 7.70 18.96
C ILE A 610 6.43 7.83 17.66
N SER A 611 7.74 7.56 17.69
CA SER A 611 8.61 7.60 16.53
C SER A 611 8.28 6.53 15.48
N ASP A 612 7.72 5.39 15.89
CA ASP A 612 7.32 4.27 15.05
C ASP A 612 5.84 4.40 14.56
N ALA A 613 5.12 5.41 15.05
CA ALA A 613 3.70 5.62 14.75
C ALA A 613 3.40 6.38 13.43
N SER A 614 4.40 6.55 12.57
CA SER A 614 4.25 7.25 11.27
C SER A 614 3.19 6.61 10.34
N GLU A 615 2.84 5.36 10.60
CA GLU A 615 1.91 4.56 9.81
C GLU A 615 0.48 4.52 10.42
N MET A 616 0.20 5.36 11.41
CA MET A 616 -1.12 5.49 12.04
C MET A 616 -1.89 6.69 11.46
N ALA A 617 -3.19 6.53 11.24
CA ALA A 617 -4.09 7.58 10.79
C ALA A 617 -5.39 7.58 11.59
N LEU A 618 -6.12 8.71 11.59
CA LEU A 618 -7.48 8.78 12.14
C LEU A 618 -8.43 7.88 11.34
N ALA A 619 -9.40 7.29 12.01
CA ALA A 619 -10.33 6.31 11.44
C ALA A 619 -11.81 6.56 11.79
N TYR A 620 -12.21 7.81 12.06
CA TYR A 620 -13.63 8.17 12.07
C TYR A 620 -14.26 7.94 10.69
N ALA A 621 -13.52 8.33 9.63
CA ALA A 621 -13.87 8.08 8.25
C ALA A 621 -12.73 7.37 7.53
N VAL A 622 -13.07 6.36 6.71
CA VAL A 622 -12.13 5.60 5.90
C VAL A 622 -12.61 5.47 4.46
N THR A 623 -11.72 5.15 3.52
CA THR A 623 -12.16 4.87 2.15
C THR A 623 -12.91 3.54 2.08
N VAL A 624 -13.86 3.42 1.13
CA VAL A 624 -14.62 2.17 0.92
C VAL A 624 -13.66 0.99 0.68
N HIS A 625 -12.58 1.19 -0.07
CA HIS A 625 -11.54 0.17 -0.29
C HIS A 625 -10.88 -0.30 1.02
N ARG A 626 -10.57 0.63 1.94
CA ARG A 626 -10.00 0.26 3.24
C ARG A 626 -10.98 -0.41 4.18
N ALA A 627 -12.27 -0.23 3.94
CA ALA A 627 -13.32 -0.86 4.73
C ALA A 627 -13.66 -2.29 4.29
N GLN A 628 -13.06 -2.80 3.20
CA GLN A 628 -13.22 -4.20 2.80
C GLN A 628 -12.77 -5.13 3.94
N GLY A 629 -13.51 -6.22 4.17
CA GLY A 629 -13.30 -7.12 5.32
C GLY A 629 -13.71 -6.54 6.68
N THR A 630 -14.26 -5.29 6.72
CA THR A 630 -14.79 -4.65 7.93
C THR A 630 -16.29 -4.85 8.04
N GLU A 631 -16.83 -4.94 9.26
CA GLU A 631 -18.25 -4.77 9.55
C GLU A 631 -18.44 -3.84 10.74
N ALA A 632 -19.52 -3.09 10.74
CA ALA A 632 -19.95 -2.23 11.84
C ALA A 632 -21.46 -2.36 12.02
N ASP A 633 -21.97 -2.04 13.23
CA ASP A 633 -23.40 -2.04 13.43
C ASP A 633 -24.11 -0.98 12.57
N TYR A 634 -23.49 0.20 12.45
CA TYR A 634 -24.01 1.35 11.72
C TYR A 634 -22.96 1.88 10.74
N CYS A 635 -23.39 2.24 9.53
CA CYS A 635 -22.52 2.86 8.54
C CYS A 635 -23.12 4.14 7.97
N ILE A 636 -22.28 5.11 7.67
CA ILE A 636 -22.64 6.28 6.85
C ILE A 636 -21.85 6.20 5.56
N THR A 637 -22.51 6.13 4.42
CA THR A 637 -21.88 6.20 3.11
C THR A 637 -21.99 7.62 2.58
N VAL A 638 -20.85 8.27 2.37
CA VAL A 638 -20.75 9.67 1.91
C VAL A 638 -20.42 9.68 0.43
N LEU A 639 -21.24 10.33 -0.37
CA LEU A 639 -21.15 10.35 -1.83
C LEU A 639 -21.10 11.81 -2.34
N PRO A 640 -19.92 12.45 -2.32
CA PRO A 640 -19.76 13.85 -2.76
C PRO A 640 -20.01 14.00 -4.26
N GLY A 641 -20.55 15.15 -4.67
CA GLY A 641 -20.88 15.44 -6.07
C GLY A 641 -19.70 15.32 -7.04
N ASP A 642 -18.51 15.70 -6.61
CA ASP A 642 -17.28 15.61 -7.41
C ASP A 642 -16.80 14.17 -7.64
N ALA A 643 -17.24 13.24 -6.81
CA ALA A 643 -16.86 11.83 -6.90
C ALA A 643 -17.78 10.99 -7.81
N TRP A 644 -18.78 11.60 -8.48
CA TRP A 644 -19.80 10.88 -9.23
C TRP A 644 -19.23 9.83 -10.21
N HIS A 645 -18.11 10.16 -10.88
CA HIS A 645 -17.44 9.30 -11.85
C HIS A 645 -16.69 8.09 -11.24
N MET A 646 -16.55 8.06 -9.91
CA MET A 646 -15.90 6.97 -9.17
C MET A 646 -16.90 6.04 -8.48
N VAL A 647 -18.18 6.43 -8.42
CA VAL A 647 -19.20 5.70 -7.68
C VAL A 647 -19.89 4.70 -8.59
N SER A 648 -19.44 3.45 -8.55
CA SER A 648 -20.04 2.32 -9.25
C SER A 648 -20.97 1.53 -8.34
N GLY A 649 -21.78 0.64 -8.95
CA GLY A 649 -22.64 -0.29 -8.22
C GLY A 649 -21.87 -1.19 -7.25
N GLU A 650 -20.68 -1.66 -7.64
CA GLU A 650 -19.82 -2.51 -6.78
C GLU A 650 -19.26 -1.74 -5.60
N LEU A 651 -18.94 -0.43 -5.78
CA LEU A 651 -18.52 0.43 -4.68
C LEU A 651 -19.65 0.59 -3.67
N LEU A 652 -20.87 0.86 -4.13
CA LEU A 652 -22.05 0.99 -3.29
C LEU A 652 -22.40 -0.33 -2.60
N ASN A 653 -22.39 -1.46 -3.33
CA ASN A 653 -22.57 -2.80 -2.76
C ASN A 653 -21.55 -3.04 -1.63
N THR A 654 -20.27 -2.77 -1.89
CA THR A 654 -19.20 -2.92 -0.89
C THR A 654 -19.46 -2.02 0.34
N ALA A 655 -19.86 -0.76 0.15
CA ALA A 655 -20.10 0.18 1.23
C ALA A 655 -21.32 -0.20 2.10
N PHE A 656 -22.46 -0.49 1.47
CA PHE A 656 -23.69 -0.80 2.18
C PHE A 656 -23.59 -2.09 2.98
N THR A 657 -22.95 -3.10 2.43
CA THR A 657 -22.77 -4.40 3.06
C THR A 657 -21.78 -4.40 4.24
N ARG A 658 -21.16 -3.25 4.54
CA ARG A 658 -20.39 -3.11 5.81
C ARG A 658 -21.27 -2.98 7.03
N ALA A 659 -22.51 -2.54 6.88
CA ALA A 659 -23.45 -2.37 7.99
C ALA A 659 -24.17 -3.67 8.36
N LYS A 660 -24.33 -3.89 9.68
CA LYS A 660 -25.12 -5.01 10.22
C LYS A 660 -26.55 -4.63 10.53
N LYS A 661 -26.79 -3.37 10.98
CA LYS A 661 -28.07 -2.91 11.50
C LYS A 661 -28.70 -1.80 10.69
N ALA A 662 -27.93 -0.75 10.36
CA ALA A 662 -28.47 0.35 9.56
C ALA A 662 -27.40 1.11 8.77
N VAL A 663 -27.84 1.70 7.65
CA VAL A 663 -27.07 2.56 6.74
C VAL A 663 -27.76 3.92 6.62
N SER A 664 -26.97 5.00 6.67
CA SER A 664 -27.38 6.31 6.17
C SER A 664 -26.50 6.68 4.98
N VAL A 665 -27.12 7.02 3.86
CA VAL A 665 -26.43 7.49 2.65
C VAL A 665 -26.53 9.01 2.62
N VAL A 666 -25.41 9.71 2.75
CA VAL A 666 -25.32 11.17 2.60
C VAL A 666 -24.77 11.46 1.22
N ALA A 667 -25.61 11.90 0.31
CA ALA A 667 -25.25 11.93 -1.10
C ALA A 667 -25.64 13.25 -1.80
N SER A 668 -24.80 13.66 -2.77
CA SER A 668 -25.22 14.62 -3.78
C SER A 668 -26.24 13.99 -4.73
N ARG A 669 -27.26 14.77 -5.11
CA ARG A 669 -28.27 14.37 -6.09
C ARG A 669 -27.62 13.85 -7.39
N ARG A 670 -26.58 14.52 -7.87
CA ARG A 670 -25.84 14.13 -9.07
C ARG A 670 -25.32 12.70 -9.02
N VAL A 671 -24.82 12.25 -7.88
CA VAL A 671 -24.30 10.89 -7.73
C VAL A 671 -25.43 9.88 -7.79
N LEU A 672 -26.55 10.15 -7.09
CA LEU A 672 -27.70 9.22 -7.08
C LEU A 672 -28.39 9.08 -8.45
N GLU A 673 -28.30 10.11 -9.28
CA GLU A 673 -28.86 10.10 -10.64
C GLU A 673 -27.97 9.36 -11.66
N HIS A 674 -26.65 9.31 -11.43
CA HIS A 674 -25.67 8.85 -12.43
C HIS A 674 -24.82 7.65 -12.04
N TYR A 675 -24.90 7.13 -10.81
CA TYR A 675 -24.03 6.01 -10.43
C TYR A 675 -24.29 4.74 -11.28
N GLY A 676 -25.49 4.54 -11.81
CA GLY A 676 -25.82 3.46 -12.72
C GLY A 676 -25.12 3.54 -14.08
N ASP A 677 -24.67 4.75 -14.47
CA ASP A 677 -23.91 4.99 -15.70
C ASP A 677 -22.42 4.64 -15.53
N VAL A 678 -21.95 4.62 -14.27
CA VAL A 678 -20.56 4.32 -13.93
C VAL A 678 -20.38 2.81 -13.80
N LYS A 679 -19.89 2.19 -14.85
CA LYS A 679 -19.47 0.79 -14.81
C LYS A 679 -17.99 0.72 -14.46
N LEU A 680 -17.63 -0.18 -13.55
CA LEU A 680 -16.22 -0.55 -13.41
C LEU A 680 -15.76 -1.06 -14.77
N GLU A 681 -14.69 -0.45 -15.29
CA GLU A 681 -14.09 -0.93 -16.54
C GLU A 681 -13.75 -2.42 -16.39
N CYS A 682 -14.20 -3.22 -17.36
CA CYS A 682 -13.84 -4.63 -17.39
C CYS A 682 -12.33 -4.72 -17.53
N ARG A 683 -11.67 -5.34 -16.57
CA ARG A 683 -10.22 -5.54 -16.62
C ARG A 683 -9.84 -6.42 -17.78
N ASP A 684 -8.90 -5.97 -18.59
CA ASP A 684 -8.37 -6.78 -19.69
C ASP A 684 -7.31 -7.74 -19.12
N CYS A 685 -7.70 -9.01 -18.97
CA CYS A 685 -6.90 -10.08 -18.41
C CYS A 685 -6.74 -11.22 -19.41
N ALA A 686 -5.59 -11.89 -19.41
CA ALA A 686 -5.38 -13.06 -20.26
C ALA A 686 -5.88 -14.34 -19.58
N LEU A 687 -6.04 -14.34 -18.26
CA LEU A 687 -6.44 -15.51 -17.48
C LEU A 687 -7.72 -16.21 -17.99
N PRO A 688 -8.83 -15.51 -18.37
CA PRO A 688 -10.01 -16.17 -18.90
C PRO A 688 -9.74 -17.02 -20.15
N GLU A 689 -8.92 -16.51 -21.09
CA GLU A 689 -8.56 -17.24 -22.30
C GLU A 689 -7.65 -18.45 -22.01
N LEU A 690 -6.72 -18.30 -21.07
CA LEU A 690 -5.84 -19.37 -20.64
C LEU A 690 -6.61 -20.48 -19.90
N LEU A 691 -7.60 -20.12 -19.08
CA LEU A 691 -8.49 -21.08 -18.41
C LEU A 691 -9.36 -21.84 -19.42
N ALA A 692 -9.89 -21.16 -20.44
CA ALA A 692 -10.68 -21.82 -21.50
C ALA A 692 -9.89 -22.86 -22.32
N GLN A 693 -8.56 -22.81 -22.27
CA GLN A 693 -7.65 -23.79 -22.90
C GLN A 693 -7.24 -24.91 -21.92
N MET A 694 -7.66 -24.85 -20.67
CA MET A 694 -7.23 -25.80 -19.64
C MET A 694 -7.83 -27.21 -19.87
N ASP A 695 -9.05 -27.30 -20.36
CA ASP A 695 -9.79 -28.54 -20.59
C ASP A 695 -9.67 -29.07 -22.03
N ARG A 696 -8.92 -28.38 -22.90
CA ARG A 696 -8.51 -28.82 -24.22
C ARG A 696 -7.17 -29.52 -24.21
#